data_3d0f5d5f9d87bd440444a04e7edb4bd8
#
_entry.id   3d0f5d5f9d87bd440444a04e7edb4bd8
#
_cell.length_a   1.000
_cell.length_b   1.000
_cell.length_c   1.000
_cell.angle_alpha   90.00
_cell.angle_beta   90.00
_cell.angle_gamma   90.00
#
_symmetry.space_group_name_H-M   'P 1'
#
loop_
_entity.id
_entity.type
_entity.pdbx_description
1 polymer ?
#
loop_
_entity_poly.entity_id
_entity_poly.type
_entity_poly.pdbx_seq_one_letter_code
_entity_poly.pdbx_strand_id
1 'polypeptide(L)'
;MTSKEFGKLLQDKLTSEYGVELSVASNQQIYRSLALICRQMMSENHKKFQSKAIGTGTKQVYYLCMEFLMGRSLKTSLLNLGLDEVAKKALSDADISIDSIFEEEPDAGLGNGGLGRLAACYLDGMATTGICGTGYSILYEYGIFKQKIVDGWQQERADNWLPGGQVWLKSHPDQAVEVRFDGEIHENWDNGFHYIQHTNYNSVMAVPSDMYVQGYDGKGVAKLRLWQAKAPDFDMSSFSLGNYNTAMSKNANAELISKVLYPNDNHVEGKILRLRQQYFLSAASIGDIVQNHLSSYATLENLPDKVAIQLNDTHPTLAIPEMMRILLDECGFGWDKAFDICQKVFSYTNHTVMAEALEKWNVDIFKMTLPRIYQIVVEMDRRARAELEKVFPGDKGKIDYMALIGDNQVRMANICAYTANSINGVSKLHSQIIKDSVFHDYYLFKPQAFKNVTNGIAYRRWLLASNPELCKLLDETIGTGYKHDAADLSKLNKFAEDKTVLKRLNEIKLDNKKNFAAYLEKSTGQVIDPNSIFDCQVKRMHEYKRQHLNALNIAAQYLYLKENPNADFIPKTYIFGAKAAPGYYMAKQMIRMICKLGDLINNDPAVRDKLRVVYLEEYCVSLSEHLMPAAEVSEQISLAGTEASGTGNMKFMLNGAITLGTLDGANVEIADAAGKENELIFGMLTPEVNNLKQVGYHPNAFIMGDDVANNALNFLERGWNGENFHEVTENLRSSDPYMVMADFKDYRRAQADLQKLYADREKWAHMSLKNIANSGIFSADRSVLDYAHDIWYASPVPMGK
;
A
#
# COMPACT_ATOMS: atom_id res chain seq x y z
N MET A 1 -16.43 -27.71 -12.68
CA MET A 1 -17.11 -28.21 -11.44
C MET A 1 -18.55 -27.70 -11.43
N THR A 2 -19.54 -28.52 -11.19
CA THR A 2 -20.96 -28.11 -11.04
C THR A 2 -21.24 -27.65 -9.61
N SER A 3 -22.33 -26.89 -9.39
CA SER A 3 -22.74 -26.46 -8.04
C SER A 3 -23.01 -27.67 -7.11
N LYS A 4 -23.51 -28.76 -7.64
CA LYS A 4 -23.73 -29.99 -6.85
C LYS A 4 -22.42 -30.66 -6.41
N GLU A 5 -21.44 -30.75 -7.30
CA GLU A 5 -20.11 -31.26 -6.98
C GLU A 5 -19.41 -30.37 -5.95
N PHE A 6 -19.51 -29.03 -6.09
CA PHE A 6 -18.95 -28.08 -5.16
C PHE A 6 -19.64 -28.15 -3.77
N GLY A 7 -20.99 -28.26 -3.76
CA GLY A 7 -21.73 -28.41 -2.51
C GLY A 7 -21.34 -29.70 -1.76
N LYS A 8 -21.09 -30.79 -2.48
CA LYS A 8 -20.57 -32.04 -1.90
C LYS A 8 -19.18 -31.83 -1.33
N LEU A 9 -18.28 -31.18 -2.07
CA LEU A 9 -16.92 -30.86 -1.60
C LEU A 9 -16.94 -30.00 -0.33
N LEU A 10 -17.85 -29.03 -0.26
CA LEU A 10 -18.04 -28.20 0.93
C LEU A 10 -18.56 -29.02 2.11
N GLN A 11 -19.55 -29.88 1.89
CA GLN A 11 -20.08 -30.80 2.91
C GLN A 11 -18.98 -31.73 3.43
N ASP A 12 -18.22 -32.36 2.55
CA ASP A 12 -17.11 -33.25 2.91
C ASP A 12 -16.05 -32.49 3.77
N LYS A 13 -15.78 -31.24 3.42
CA LYS A 13 -14.86 -30.39 4.17
C LYS A 13 -15.41 -30.03 5.56
N LEU A 14 -16.68 -29.63 5.67
CA LEU A 14 -17.34 -29.35 6.94
C LEU A 14 -17.36 -30.57 7.86
N THR A 15 -17.63 -31.74 7.30
CA THR A 15 -17.62 -32.97 8.05
C THR A 15 -16.23 -33.32 8.55
N SER A 16 -15.20 -33.19 7.70
CA SER A 16 -13.80 -33.53 8.10
C SER A 16 -13.21 -32.57 9.11
N GLU A 17 -13.53 -31.27 9.02
CA GLU A 17 -12.95 -30.25 9.90
C GLU A 17 -13.73 -30.06 11.22
N TYR A 18 -15.07 -30.22 11.17
CA TYR A 18 -15.97 -29.85 12.28
C TYR A 18 -16.96 -30.94 12.67
N GLY A 19 -17.11 -32.00 11.90
CA GLY A 19 -18.10 -33.04 12.17
C GLY A 19 -19.55 -32.57 12.03
N VAL A 20 -19.83 -31.55 11.20
CA VAL A 20 -21.16 -30.96 11.05
C VAL A 20 -21.65 -31.03 9.60
N GLU A 21 -22.97 -30.97 9.46
CA GLU A 21 -23.64 -30.81 8.17
C GLU A 21 -23.78 -29.35 7.78
N LEU A 22 -23.85 -29.06 6.46
CA LEU A 22 -24.00 -27.68 5.95
C LEU A 22 -25.22 -26.96 6.52
N SER A 23 -26.33 -27.69 6.71
CA SER A 23 -27.59 -27.14 7.25
C SER A 23 -27.52 -26.62 8.68
N VAL A 24 -26.51 -27.03 9.47
CA VAL A 24 -26.33 -26.64 10.87
C VAL A 24 -24.98 -25.95 11.11
N ALA A 25 -24.15 -25.79 10.09
CA ALA A 25 -22.87 -25.15 10.17
C ALA A 25 -23.03 -23.63 10.40
N SER A 26 -22.18 -23.05 11.22
CA SER A 26 -22.11 -21.59 11.35
C SER A 26 -21.46 -20.92 10.14
N ASN A 27 -21.76 -19.66 9.90
CA ASN A 27 -21.13 -18.89 8.83
C ASN A 27 -19.60 -18.94 8.90
N GLN A 28 -19.03 -18.89 10.10
CA GLN A 28 -17.58 -18.99 10.29
C GLN A 28 -17.02 -20.37 9.87
N GLN A 29 -17.72 -21.47 10.18
CA GLN A 29 -17.31 -22.81 9.75
C GLN A 29 -17.38 -22.93 8.23
N ILE A 30 -18.43 -22.40 7.60
CA ILE A 30 -18.59 -22.35 6.16
C ILE A 30 -17.47 -21.53 5.51
N TYR A 31 -17.21 -20.32 6.01
CA TYR A 31 -16.10 -19.48 5.55
C TYR A 31 -14.77 -20.21 5.57
N ARG A 32 -14.42 -20.80 6.71
CA ARG A 32 -13.15 -21.52 6.87
C ARG A 32 -13.04 -22.73 5.94
N SER A 33 -14.13 -23.46 5.75
CA SER A 33 -14.17 -24.60 4.84
C SER A 33 -14.00 -24.18 3.38
N LEU A 34 -14.65 -23.09 2.95
CA LEU A 34 -14.48 -22.52 1.62
C LEU A 34 -13.02 -22.02 1.40
N ALA A 35 -12.45 -21.33 2.38
CA ALA A 35 -11.09 -20.85 2.33
C ALA A 35 -10.08 -22.02 2.22
N LEU A 36 -10.30 -23.11 2.97
CA LEU A 36 -9.48 -24.33 2.89
C LEU A 36 -9.56 -24.99 1.52
N ILE A 37 -10.74 -25.06 0.92
CA ILE A 37 -10.92 -25.58 -0.45
C ILE A 37 -10.14 -24.73 -1.45
N CYS A 38 -10.33 -23.41 -1.42
CA CYS A 38 -9.58 -22.50 -2.30
C CYS A 38 -8.07 -22.61 -2.09
N ARG A 39 -7.59 -22.62 -0.85
CA ARG A 39 -6.17 -22.76 -0.51
C ARG A 39 -5.58 -24.07 -1.07
N GLN A 40 -6.31 -25.19 -0.95
CA GLN A 40 -5.85 -26.46 -1.47
C GLN A 40 -5.69 -26.38 -3.00
N MET A 41 -6.73 -25.90 -3.71
CA MET A 41 -6.68 -25.77 -5.17
C MET A 41 -5.56 -24.85 -5.63
N MET A 42 -5.38 -23.70 -4.95
CA MET A 42 -4.30 -22.76 -5.26
C MET A 42 -2.92 -23.37 -5.00
N SER A 43 -2.75 -24.15 -3.93
CA SER A 43 -1.48 -24.85 -3.63
C SER A 43 -1.14 -25.88 -4.71
N GLU A 44 -2.11 -26.62 -5.21
CA GLU A 44 -1.93 -27.58 -6.30
C GLU A 44 -1.58 -26.86 -7.61
N ASN A 45 -2.28 -25.77 -7.93
CA ASN A 45 -2.00 -24.95 -9.09
C ASN A 45 -0.61 -24.29 -9.00
N HIS A 46 -0.22 -23.78 -7.83
CA HIS A 46 1.12 -23.24 -7.59
C HIS A 46 2.21 -24.27 -7.85
N LYS A 47 2.04 -25.48 -7.34
CA LYS A 47 3.00 -26.58 -7.58
C LYS A 47 3.21 -26.83 -9.09
N LYS A 48 2.12 -26.90 -9.86
CA LYS A 48 2.18 -27.09 -11.32
C LYS A 48 2.87 -25.92 -12.01
N PHE A 49 2.49 -24.69 -11.64
CA PHE A 49 3.04 -23.44 -12.19
C PHE A 49 4.54 -23.31 -11.90
N GLN A 50 4.94 -23.51 -10.65
CA GLN A 50 6.34 -23.43 -10.22
C GLN A 50 7.20 -24.51 -10.88
N SER A 51 6.72 -25.75 -10.96
CA SER A 51 7.41 -26.84 -11.67
C SER A 51 7.63 -26.50 -13.14
N LYS A 52 6.64 -25.89 -13.78
CA LYS A 52 6.75 -25.43 -15.18
C LYS A 52 7.78 -24.32 -15.32
N ALA A 53 7.75 -23.33 -14.42
CA ALA A 53 8.69 -22.20 -14.43
C ALA A 53 10.14 -22.67 -14.27
N ILE A 54 10.40 -23.58 -13.34
CA ILE A 54 11.73 -24.19 -13.14
C ILE A 54 12.13 -24.99 -14.39
N GLY A 55 11.23 -25.86 -14.89
CA GLY A 55 11.51 -26.71 -16.05
C GLY A 55 11.80 -25.94 -17.35
N THR A 56 11.26 -24.74 -17.49
CA THR A 56 11.54 -23.83 -18.61
C THR A 56 12.69 -22.85 -18.36
N GLY A 57 13.26 -22.86 -17.15
CA GLY A 57 14.31 -21.92 -16.75
C GLY A 57 13.83 -20.48 -16.68
N THR A 58 12.51 -20.24 -16.49
CA THR A 58 11.92 -18.92 -16.39
C THR A 58 12.46 -18.16 -15.17
N LYS A 59 12.78 -16.89 -15.35
CA LYS A 59 13.33 -16.02 -14.30
C LYS A 59 12.33 -15.87 -13.16
N GLN A 60 12.81 -16.05 -11.91
CA GLN A 60 12.01 -15.88 -10.71
C GLN A 60 12.07 -14.43 -10.25
N VAL A 61 10.93 -13.85 -9.94
CA VAL A 61 10.82 -12.48 -9.43
C VAL A 61 10.47 -12.51 -7.95
N TYR A 62 11.30 -11.86 -7.14
CA TYR A 62 11.12 -11.74 -5.71
C TYR A 62 10.84 -10.29 -5.34
N TYR A 63 9.71 -10.05 -4.70
CA TYR A 63 9.23 -8.71 -4.34
C TYR A 63 9.27 -8.54 -2.83
N LEU A 64 10.27 -7.80 -2.34
CA LEU A 64 10.48 -7.57 -0.92
C LEU A 64 9.78 -6.28 -0.49
N CYS A 65 8.86 -6.39 0.44
CA CYS A 65 8.12 -5.26 0.98
C CYS A 65 7.83 -5.44 2.47
N MET A 66 7.92 -4.36 3.23
CA MET A 66 7.65 -4.37 4.66
C MET A 66 6.19 -4.64 4.98
N GLU A 67 5.29 -4.45 4.02
CA GLU A 67 3.84 -4.62 4.18
C GLU A 67 3.18 -5.16 2.91
N PHE A 68 2.14 -5.98 3.09
CA PHE A 68 1.23 -6.43 2.03
C PHE A 68 -0.21 -6.27 2.51
N LEU A 69 -0.87 -5.21 2.08
CA LEU A 69 -2.25 -4.93 2.46
C LEU A 69 -3.22 -5.77 1.61
N MET A 70 -3.33 -7.06 1.97
CA MET A 70 -4.06 -8.06 1.19
C MET A 70 -5.58 -7.84 1.17
N GLY A 71 -6.15 -7.34 2.26
CA GLY A 71 -7.61 -7.34 2.44
C GLY A 71 -8.16 -8.75 2.65
N ARG A 72 -9.43 -8.94 2.34
CA ARG A 72 -10.09 -10.26 2.34
C ARG A 72 -9.71 -11.03 1.08
N SER A 73 -9.59 -12.34 1.19
CA SER A 73 -9.10 -13.22 0.11
C SER A 73 -10.15 -14.13 -0.49
N LEU A 74 -11.21 -14.51 0.24
CA LEU A 74 -12.17 -15.53 -0.21
C LEU A 74 -12.86 -15.12 -1.52
N LYS A 75 -13.44 -13.93 -1.55
CA LYS A 75 -14.22 -13.45 -2.71
C LYS A 75 -13.39 -13.41 -3.99
N THR A 76 -12.19 -12.84 -3.91
CA THR A 76 -11.28 -12.77 -5.07
C THR A 76 -10.69 -14.12 -5.44
N SER A 77 -10.45 -15.00 -4.47
CA SER A 77 -9.98 -16.37 -4.76
C SER A 77 -11.04 -17.18 -5.52
N LEU A 78 -12.29 -17.10 -5.09
CA LEU A 78 -13.41 -17.75 -5.81
C LEU A 78 -13.54 -17.19 -7.23
N LEU A 79 -13.50 -15.86 -7.40
CA LEU A 79 -13.55 -15.22 -8.72
C LEU A 79 -12.39 -15.68 -9.62
N ASN A 80 -11.15 -15.65 -9.12
CA ASN A 80 -9.97 -15.99 -9.91
C ASN A 80 -9.86 -17.50 -10.22
N LEU A 81 -10.47 -18.35 -9.40
CA LEU A 81 -10.61 -19.78 -9.66
C LEU A 81 -11.80 -20.12 -10.57
N GLY A 82 -12.64 -19.14 -10.92
CA GLY A 82 -13.88 -19.36 -11.67
C GLY A 82 -14.94 -20.15 -10.89
N LEU A 83 -14.97 -19.99 -9.57
CA LEU A 83 -15.86 -20.73 -8.65
C LEU A 83 -16.93 -19.86 -8.00
N ASP A 84 -16.93 -18.55 -8.26
CA ASP A 84 -17.80 -17.56 -7.63
C ASP A 84 -19.30 -17.87 -7.84
N GLU A 85 -19.73 -18.05 -9.08
CA GLU A 85 -21.12 -18.41 -9.40
C GLU A 85 -21.48 -19.82 -8.91
N VAL A 86 -20.55 -20.76 -8.97
CA VAL A 86 -20.74 -22.13 -8.52
C VAL A 86 -20.94 -22.19 -7.00
N ALA A 87 -20.10 -21.47 -6.25
CA ALA A 87 -20.18 -21.37 -4.80
C ALA A 87 -21.46 -20.65 -4.35
N LYS A 88 -21.79 -19.53 -5.02
CA LYS A 88 -23.02 -18.77 -4.77
C LYS A 88 -24.26 -19.64 -4.93
N LYS A 89 -24.32 -20.40 -6.03
CA LYS A 89 -25.47 -21.31 -6.28
C LYS A 89 -25.51 -22.43 -5.25
N ALA A 90 -24.38 -23.07 -4.92
CA ALA A 90 -24.34 -24.16 -3.96
C ALA A 90 -24.80 -23.74 -2.56
N LEU A 91 -24.46 -22.53 -2.12
CA LEU A 91 -24.91 -21.97 -0.85
C LEU A 91 -26.39 -21.53 -0.90
N SER A 92 -26.81 -20.92 -2.02
CA SER A 92 -28.22 -20.52 -2.21
C SER A 92 -29.16 -21.74 -2.24
N ASP A 93 -28.73 -22.87 -2.79
CA ASP A 93 -29.48 -24.14 -2.78
C ASP A 93 -29.65 -24.69 -1.33
N ALA A 94 -28.88 -24.16 -0.37
CA ALA A 94 -28.98 -24.47 1.07
C ALA A 94 -29.52 -23.29 1.90
N ASP A 95 -30.18 -22.31 1.27
CA ASP A 95 -30.73 -21.10 1.88
C ASP A 95 -29.69 -20.22 2.62
N ILE A 96 -28.41 -20.25 2.19
CA ILE A 96 -27.31 -19.49 2.77
C ILE A 96 -26.88 -18.38 1.82
N SER A 97 -26.79 -17.15 2.31
CA SER A 97 -26.25 -16.01 1.56
C SER A 97 -24.72 -16.02 1.55
N ILE A 98 -24.11 -16.05 0.38
CA ILE A 98 -22.66 -15.98 0.24
C ILE A 98 -22.09 -14.65 0.78
N ASP A 99 -22.84 -13.56 0.70
CA ASP A 99 -22.41 -12.26 1.21
C ASP A 99 -22.24 -12.27 2.74
N SER A 100 -23.12 -13.02 3.46
CA SER A 100 -22.95 -13.21 4.90
C SER A 100 -21.69 -14.02 5.25
N ILE A 101 -21.26 -14.90 4.36
CA ILE A 101 -20.03 -15.68 4.55
C ILE A 101 -18.78 -14.80 4.29
N PHE A 102 -18.83 -13.90 3.29
CA PHE A 102 -17.73 -12.99 3.04
C PHE A 102 -17.46 -12.03 4.22
N GLU A 103 -18.50 -11.67 4.98
CA GLU A 103 -18.36 -10.80 6.16
C GLU A 103 -17.67 -11.48 7.37
N GLU A 104 -17.56 -12.81 7.38
CA GLU A 104 -16.84 -13.55 8.42
C GLU A 104 -15.29 -13.42 8.28
N GLU A 105 -14.81 -13.03 7.10
CA GLU A 105 -13.37 -12.88 6.86
C GLU A 105 -12.86 -11.53 7.36
N PRO A 106 -11.88 -11.50 8.29
CA PRO A 106 -11.20 -10.25 8.65
C PRO A 106 -10.26 -9.81 7.55
N ASP A 107 -10.04 -8.49 7.43
CA ASP A 107 -8.91 -8.00 6.64
C ASP A 107 -7.59 -8.47 7.25
N ALA A 108 -6.66 -8.93 6.44
CA ALA A 108 -5.36 -9.39 6.91
C ALA A 108 -4.53 -8.22 7.47
N GLY A 109 -4.06 -8.35 8.69
CA GLY A 109 -3.25 -7.34 9.40
C GLY A 109 -1.79 -7.28 8.94
N LEU A 110 -1.55 -7.31 7.63
CA LEU A 110 -0.21 -7.39 7.02
C LEU A 110 0.23 -6.09 6.35
N GLY A 111 -0.54 -5.03 6.44
CA GLY A 111 -0.24 -3.76 5.80
C GLY A 111 -1.03 -2.60 6.37
N ASN A 112 -0.68 -1.38 5.93
CA ASN A 112 -1.27 -0.15 6.44
C ASN A 112 -1.83 0.75 5.34
N GLY A 113 -1.11 0.92 4.23
CA GLY A 113 -1.45 1.96 3.26
C GLY A 113 -1.14 1.63 1.81
N GLY A 114 -0.89 2.69 1.02
CA GLY A 114 -0.67 2.60 -0.42
C GLY A 114 0.47 1.70 -0.84
N LEU A 115 1.59 1.73 -0.10
CA LEU A 115 2.76 0.88 -0.34
C LEU A 115 2.40 -0.61 -0.28
N GLY A 116 1.75 -1.02 0.81
CA GLY A 116 1.36 -2.42 1.03
C GLY A 116 0.23 -2.87 0.10
N ARG A 117 -0.72 -1.97 -0.23
CA ARG A 117 -1.75 -2.33 -1.21
C ARG A 117 -1.17 -2.48 -2.62
N LEU A 118 -0.20 -1.64 -3.00
CA LEU A 118 0.52 -1.78 -4.27
C LEU A 118 1.20 -3.16 -4.37
N ALA A 119 1.93 -3.56 -3.32
CA ALA A 119 2.57 -4.86 -3.25
C ALA A 119 1.57 -6.01 -3.42
N ALA A 120 0.41 -5.93 -2.76
CA ALA A 120 -0.67 -6.91 -2.91
C ALA A 120 -1.26 -6.93 -4.32
N CYS A 121 -1.46 -5.75 -4.95
CA CYS A 121 -1.91 -5.65 -6.35
C CYS A 121 -0.90 -6.26 -7.33
N TYR A 122 0.39 -6.11 -7.06
CA TYR A 122 1.43 -6.67 -7.93
C TYR A 122 1.55 -8.19 -7.80
N LEU A 123 1.27 -8.78 -6.63
CA LEU A 123 1.14 -10.24 -6.54
C LEU A 123 0.00 -10.77 -7.39
N ASP A 124 -1.16 -10.12 -7.35
CA ASP A 124 -2.31 -10.44 -8.22
C ASP A 124 -1.94 -10.28 -9.70
N GLY A 125 -1.30 -9.16 -10.05
CA GLY A 125 -0.83 -8.89 -11.41
C GLY A 125 0.19 -9.90 -11.91
N MET A 126 1.19 -10.28 -11.11
CA MET A 126 2.18 -11.30 -11.46
C MET A 126 1.51 -12.65 -11.71
N ALA A 127 0.61 -13.07 -10.83
CA ALA A 127 -0.14 -14.31 -10.99
C ALA A 127 -1.00 -14.30 -12.27
N THR A 128 -1.69 -13.19 -12.54
CA THR A 128 -2.58 -13.06 -13.71
C THR A 128 -1.80 -12.99 -15.02
N THR A 129 -0.68 -12.28 -15.06
CA THR A 129 0.17 -12.17 -16.26
C THR A 129 1.09 -13.36 -16.47
N GLY A 130 1.13 -14.29 -15.52
CA GLY A 130 1.96 -15.50 -15.60
C GLY A 130 3.45 -15.24 -15.29
N ILE A 131 3.79 -14.12 -14.64
CA ILE A 131 5.14 -13.88 -14.10
C ILE A 131 5.32 -14.72 -12.83
N CYS A 132 6.43 -15.45 -12.76
CA CYS A 132 6.72 -16.30 -11.60
C CYS A 132 7.20 -15.44 -10.43
N GLY A 133 6.25 -15.03 -9.58
CA GLY A 133 6.47 -14.06 -8.51
C GLY A 133 6.30 -14.63 -7.11
N THR A 134 7.21 -14.21 -6.20
CA THR A 134 7.10 -14.45 -4.76
C THR A 134 7.27 -13.12 -4.02
N GLY A 135 6.28 -12.77 -3.18
CA GLY A 135 6.39 -11.68 -2.23
C GLY A 135 6.99 -12.14 -0.91
N TYR A 136 7.76 -11.27 -0.26
CA TYR A 136 8.29 -11.51 1.09
C TYR A 136 7.92 -10.37 2.02
N SER A 137 7.43 -10.73 3.22
CA SER A 137 7.13 -9.79 4.30
C SER A 137 7.22 -10.48 5.66
N ILE A 138 6.83 -9.76 6.71
CA ILE A 138 6.76 -10.27 8.09
C ILE A 138 5.31 -10.67 8.40
N LEU A 139 5.13 -11.77 9.12
CA LEU A 139 3.83 -12.20 9.64
C LEU A 139 3.52 -11.44 10.93
N TYR A 140 2.96 -10.25 10.81
CA TYR A 140 2.59 -9.43 11.98
C TYR A 140 1.42 -10.05 12.74
N GLU A 141 1.59 -10.24 14.05
CA GLU A 141 0.56 -10.85 14.89
C GLU A 141 -0.64 -9.90 15.11
N TYR A 142 -0.36 -8.61 15.27
CA TYR A 142 -1.37 -7.59 15.59
C TYR A 142 -1.49 -6.48 14.53
N GLY A 143 -1.01 -6.72 13.31
CA GLY A 143 -1.03 -5.72 12.24
C GLY A 143 -0.27 -4.44 12.62
N ILE A 144 -0.80 -3.31 12.19
CA ILE A 144 -0.32 -2.00 12.67
C ILE A 144 -1.06 -1.60 13.96
N PHE A 145 -2.35 -1.57 13.94
CA PHE A 145 -3.34 -1.44 15.02
C PHE A 145 -4.75 -1.42 14.44
N LYS A 146 -5.75 -1.69 15.28
CA LYS A 146 -7.15 -1.42 15.01
C LYS A 146 -7.50 -0.04 15.54
N GLN A 147 -8.05 0.82 14.69
CA GLN A 147 -8.44 2.17 15.05
C GLN A 147 -9.79 2.17 15.79
N LYS A 148 -9.85 2.89 16.91
CA LYS A 148 -11.08 3.33 17.56
C LYS A 148 -11.09 4.84 17.64
N ILE A 149 -12.28 5.44 17.45
CA ILE A 149 -12.50 6.86 17.69
C ILE A 149 -13.27 7.02 18.98
N VAL A 150 -12.65 7.67 19.96
CA VAL A 150 -13.26 7.94 21.27
C VAL A 150 -13.16 9.42 21.54
N ASP A 151 -14.30 10.07 21.67
CA ASP A 151 -14.40 11.52 21.84
C ASP A 151 -13.64 12.33 20.77
N GLY A 152 -13.69 11.86 19.52
CA GLY A 152 -13.00 12.43 18.39
C GLY A 152 -11.53 11.99 18.24
N TRP A 153 -10.94 11.41 19.27
CA TRP A 153 -9.53 10.99 19.25
C TRP A 153 -9.33 9.56 18.74
N GLN A 154 -8.31 9.38 17.92
CA GLN A 154 -7.85 8.06 17.57
C GLN A 154 -7.20 7.36 18.78
N GLN A 155 -7.69 6.15 19.05
CA GLN A 155 -7.07 5.19 19.96
C GLN A 155 -6.64 3.96 19.16
N GLU A 156 -5.45 3.45 19.47
CA GLU A 156 -4.89 2.25 18.88
C GLU A 156 -5.18 1.04 19.75
N ARG A 157 -5.69 -0.03 19.12
CA ARG A 157 -5.95 -1.32 19.74
C ARG A 157 -5.28 -2.43 18.96
N ALA A 158 -5.03 -3.58 19.60
CA ALA A 158 -4.49 -4.75 18.93
C ALA A 158 -5.45 -5.23 17.83
N ASP A 159 -4.92 -5.46 16.62
CA ASP A 159 -5.68 -6.02 15.51
C ASP A 159 -5.53 -7.55 15.52
N ASN A 160 -6.45 -8.23 16.15
CA ASN A 160 -6.48 -9.69 16.31
C ASN A 160 -7.05 -10.35 15.04
N TRP A 161 -6.36 -10.24 13.93
CA TRP A 161 -6.81 -10.77 12.63
C TRP A 161 -6.48 -12.25 12.39
N LEU A 162 -5.43 -12.80 13.05
CA LEU A 162 -4.92 -14.15 12.82
C LEU A 162 -5.94 -15.27 13.08
N PRO A 163 -6.78 -15.23 14.12
CA PRO A 163 -7.78 -16.27 14.32
C PRO A 163 -8.69 -16.54 13.12
N GLY A 164 -8.97 -15.50 12.32
CA GLY A 164 -9.71 -15.62 11.05
C GLY A 164 -8.80 -15.83 9.85
N GLY A 165 -7.60 -15.23 9.84
CA GLY A 165 -6.64 -15.24 8.73
C GLY A 165 -5.77 -16.49 8.64
N GLN A 166 -5.60 -17.26 9.71
CA GLN A 166 -4.79 -18.50 9.74
C GLN A 166 -5.16 -19.51 8.66
N VAL A 167 -6.41 -19.55 8.27
CA VAL A 167 -6.91 -20.51 7.27
C VAL A 167 -6.19 -20.40 5.92
N TRP A 168 -5.68 -19.21 5.58
CA TRP A 168 -4.94 -18.96 4.34
C TRP A 168 -3.46 -19.33 4.41
N LEU A 169 -2.91 -19.46 5.61
CA LEU A 169 -1.48 -19.65 5.86
C LEU A 169 -1.13 -21.12 5.98
N LYS A 170 -0.01 -21.50 5.37
CA LYS A 170 0.63 -22.83 5.57
C LYS A 170 2.02 -22.62 6.11
N SER A 171 2.25 -23.00 7.36
CA SER A 171 3.55 -22.89 8.01
C SER A 171 4.52 -24.00 7.55
N HIS A 172 5.80 -23.67 7.44
CA HIS A 172 6.89 -24.55 7.06
C HIS A 172 8.07 -24.42 8.05
N PRO A 173 7.95 -24.94 9.28
CA PRO A 173 9.02 -24.84 10.29
C PRO A 173 10.34 -25.49 9.87
N ASP A 174 10.27 -26.49 8.97
CA ASP A 174 11.41 -27.17 8.36
C ASP A 174 12.24 -26.27 7.42
N GLN A 175 11.71 -25.11 7.03
CA GLN A 175 12.37 -24.13 6.18
C GLN A 175 12.75 -22.85 6.96
N ALA A 176 12.86 -22.95 8.28
CA ALA A 176 13.22 -21.80 9.10
C ALA A 176 14.65 -21.32 8.81
N VAL A 177 14.85 -20.00 8.79
CA VAL A 177 16.15 -19.35 8.57
C VAL A 177 16.61 -18.70 9.87
N GLU A 178 17.86 -18.94 10.26
CA GLU A 178 18.49 -18.26 11.41
C GLU A 178 18.90 -16.84 11.01
N VAL A 179 18.49 -15.85 11.82
CA VAL A 179 18.91 -14.45 11.68
C VAL A 179 19.66 -14.04 12.94
N ARG A 180 20.85 -13.45 12.77
CA ARG A 180 21.75 -13.09 13.86
C ARG A 180 21.82 -11.59 14.06
N PHE A 181 21.68 -11.17 15.30
CA PHE A 181 21.76 -9.78 15.71
C PHE A 181 22.84 -9.59 16.78
N ASP A 182 23.36 -8.38 16.89
CA ASP A 182 24.30 -7.97 17.93
C ASP A 182 25.62 -8.78 17.85
N GLY A 183 26.34 -8.91 18.96
CA GLY A 183 27.56 -9.72 19.06
C GLY A 183 28.80 -9.04 18.52
N GLU A 184 29.81 -9.86 18.28
CA GLU A 184 31.18 -9.43 17.90
C GLU A 184 31.65 -10.15 16.65
N ILE A 185 32.37 -9.45 15.80
CA ILE A 185 32.96 -10.01 14.57
C ILE A 185 34.47 -10.14 14.73
N HIS A 186 34.97 -11.35 14.52
CA HIS A 186 36.38 -11.67 14.51
C HIS A 186 36.81 -12.07 13.10
N GLU A 187 37.81 -11.37 12.58
CA GLU A 187 38.49 -11.73 11.33
C GLU A 187 39.63 -12.66 11.62
N ASN A 188 39.61 -13.84 11.01
CA ASN A 188 40.60 -14.87 11.21
C ASN A 188 41.27 -15.24 9.88
N TRP A 189 42.54 -15.62 9.97
CA TRP A 189 43.34 -16.12 8.86
C TRP A 189 43.89 -17.48 9.21
N ASP A 190 43.52 -18.51 8.48
CA ASP A 190 44.06 -19.86 8.63
C ASP A 190 44.60 -20.37 7.29
N ASN A 191 45.87 -20.74 7.26
CA ASN A 191 46.55 -21.24 6.05
C ASN A 191 46.36 -20.37 4.78
N GLY A 192 46.24 -19.06 4.97
CA GLY A 192 46.01 -18.10 3.88
C GLY A 192 44.53 -17.90 3.51
N PHE A 193 43.61 -18.58 4.17
CA PHE A 193 42.18 -18.37 4.04
C PHE A 193 41.67 -17.35 5.05
N HIS A 194 41.00 -16.32 4.55
CA HIS A 194 40.31 -15.36 5.37
C HIS A 194 38.90 -15.88 5.67
N TYR A 195 38.49 -15.87 6.94
CA TYR A 195 37.11 -16.20 7.34
C TYR A 195 36.64 -15.31 8.48
N ILE A 196 35.34 -15.08 8.48
CA ILE A 196 34.64 -14.26 9.47
C ILE A 196 33.98 -15.16 10.51
N GLN A 197 34.21 -14.86 11.78
CA GLN A 197 33.52 -15.52 12.89
C GLN A 197 32.64 -14.51 13.62
N HIS A 198 31.33 -14.78 13.72
CA HIS A 198 30.39 -14.02 14.50
C HIS A 198 30.14 -14.71 15.83
N THR A 199 30.40 -14.05 16.94
CA THR A 199 30.28 -14.60 18.31
C THR A 199 29.38 -13.75 19.18
N ASN A 200 28.88 -14.29 20.28
CA ASN A 200 28.05 -13.60 21.25
C ASN A 200 26.79 -12.93 20.64
N TYR A 201 26.28 -13.43 19.51
CA TYR A 201 25.12 -12.91 18.84
C TYR A 201 23.81 -13.41 19.47
N ASN A 202 22.75 -12.67 19.27
CA ASN A 202 21.37 -13.05 19.53
C ASN A 202 20.76 -13.68 18.27
N SER A 203 20.34 -14.95 18.40
CA SER A 203 19.74 -15.72 17.30
C SER A 203 18.22 -15.62 17.34
N VAL A 204 17.59 -15.38 16.18
CA VAL A 204 16.16 -15.43 15.97
C VAL A 204 15.85 -16.31 14.77
N MET A 205 14.93 -17.27 14.94
CA MET A 205 14.47 -18.11 13.85
C MET A 205 13.34 -17.42 13.08
N ALA A 206 13.54 -17.23 11.79
CA ALA A 206 12.50 -16.78 10.85
C ALA A 206 11.75 -18.00 10.31
N VAL A 207 10.56 -18.24 10.81
CA VAL A 207 9.71 -19.37 10.42
C VAL A 207 8.75 -18.92 9.31
N PRO A 208 8.80 -19.51 8.10
CA PRO A 208 7.96 -19.07 7.01
C PRO A 208 6.56 -19.65 7.07
N SER A 209 5.59 -18.84 6.69
CA SER A 209 4.23 -19.25 6.37
C SER A 209 3.86 -18.73 4.98
N ASP A 210 3.35 -19.62 4.14
CA ASP A 210 3.02 -19.30 2.75
C ASP A 210 1.53 -19.06 2.57
N MET A 211 1.20 -18.01 1.81
CA MET A 211 -0.13 -17.67 1.31
C MET A 211 -0.08 -17.63 -0.22
N TYR A 212 -1.09 -18.20 -0.88
CA TYR A 212 -1.16 -18.22 -2.34
C TYR A 212 -2.13 -17.18 -2.87
N VAL A 213 -1.78 -16.60 -4.01
CA VAL A 213 -2.61 -15.65 -4.76
C VAL A 213 -2.82 -16.18 -6.16
N GLN A 214 -4.05 -16.61 -6.45
CA GLN A 214 -4.44 -17.12 -7.76
C GLN A 214 -4.60 -15.96 -8.74
N GLY A 215 -3.99 -16.08 -9.92
CA GLY A 215 -4.24 -15.19 -11.04
C GLY A 215 -5.62 -15.42 -11.66
N TYR A 216 -6.18 -14.36 -12.23
CA TYR A 216 -7.46 -14.44 -12.92
C TYR A 216 -7.40 -15.44 -14.10
N ASP A 217 -8.45 -16.23 -14.23
CA ASP A 217 -8.56 -17.26 -15.27
C ASP A 217 -7.50 -18.38 -15.18
N GLY A 218 -6.96 -18.61 -13.99
CA GLY A 218 -6.13 -19.77 -13.65
C GLY A 218 -4.71 -19.81 -14.27
N LYS A 219 -4.22 -18.70 -14.86
CA LYS A 219 -2.94 -18.69 -15.60
C LYS A 219 -1.73 -18.93 -14.71
N GLY A 220 -1.67 -18.34 -13.54
CA GLY A 220 -0.55 -18.47 -12.62
C GLY A 220 -0.96 -18.35 -11.17
N VAL A 221 -0.03 -18.64 -10.29
CA VAL A 221 -0.22 -18.49 -8.84
C VAL A 221 1.05 -17.88 -8.25
N ALA A 222 0.93 -16.68 -7.68
CA ALA A 222 1.97 -16.06 -6.90
C ALA A 222 1.95 -16.58 -5.46
N LYS A 223 3.09 -16.49 -4.79
CA LYS A 223 3.25 -16.86 -3.39
C LYS A 223 3.62 -15.63 -2.56
N LEU A 224 3.00 -15.46 -1.41
CA LEU A 224 3.42 -14.54 -0.37
C LEU A 224 4.00 -15.35 0.79
N ARG A 225 5.31 -15.23 1.02
CA ARG A 225 6.01 -15.86 2.14
C ARG A 225 6.19 -14.87 3.27
N LEU A 226 5.67 -15.22 4.43
CA LEU A 226 5.58 -14.37 5.61
C LEU A 226 6.45 -14.95 6.72
N TRP A 227 7.36 -14.15 7.26
CA TRP A 227 8.31 -14.56 8.28
C TRP A 227 7.78 -14.29 9.69
N GLN A 228 7.63 -15.33 10.50
CA GLN A 228 7.35 -15.22 11.93
C GLN A 228 8.64 -15.37 12.72
N ALA A 229 8.90 -14.41 13.62
CA ALA A 229 10.06 -14.47 14.49
C ALA A 229 9.79 -15.40 15.68
N LYS A 230 10.70 -16.32 15.93
CA LYS A 230 10.68 -17.28 17.04
C LYS A 230 12.04 -17.33 17.73
N ALA A 231 12.06 -17.63 19.04
CA ALA A 231 13.30 -18.01 19.68
C ALA A 231 13.80 -19.36 19.13
N PRO A 232 15.13 -19.58 19.04
CA PRO A 232 15.67 -20.86 18.59
C PRO A 232 15.24 -22.03 19.48
N ASP A 233 15.34 -21.84 20.82
CA ASP A 233 14.97 -22.80 21.81
C ASP A 233 14.30 -22.13 23.01
N PHE A 234 13.43 -22.86 23.69
CA PHE A 234 12.89 -22.44 24.97
C PHE A 234 13.91 -22.69 26.10
N ASP A 235 14.15 -21.70 26.95
CA ASP A 235 15.11 -21.78 28.04
C ASP A 235 14.58 -22.69 29.18
N MET A 236 14.61 -24.01 28.96
CA MET A 236 14.17 -25.00 29.93
C MET A 236 15.00 -24.97 31.21
N SER A 237 16.29 -24.56 31.14
CA SER A 237 17.17 -24.47 32.32
C SER A 237 16.66 -23.39 33.29
N SER A 238 16.43 -22.19 32.81
CA SER A 238 15.85 -21.10 33.61
C SER A 238 14.45 -21.47 34.12
N PHE A 239 13.62 -22.09 33.27
CA PHE A 239 12.26 -22.52 33.64
C PHE A 239 12.31 -23.58 34.78
N SER A 240 13.16 -24.59 34.65
CA SER A 240 13.29 -25.65 35.66
C SER A 240 13.83 -25.15 37.01
N LEU A 241 14.60 -24.05 37.01
CA LEU A 241 15.09 -23.38 38.20
C LEU A 241 14.09 -22.40 38.83
N GLY A 242 12.88 -22.31 38.28
CA GLY A 242 11.85 -21.36 38.74
C GLY A 242 12.03 -19.90 38.24
N ASN A 243 12.99 -19.66 37.37
CA ASN A 243 13.24 -18.34 36.77
C ASN A 243 12.34 -18.11 35.55
N TYR A 244 11.02 -18.20 35.74
CA TYR A 244 10.02 -18.14 34.67
C TYR A 244 10.12 -16.87 33.84
N ASN A 245 10.30 -15.69 34.48
CA ASN A 245 10.44 -14.44 33.78
C ASN A 245 11.63 -14.39 32.82
N THR A 246 12.77 -14.98 33.21
CA THR A 246 13.97 -15.08 32.37
C THR A 246 13.72 -16.01 31.19
N ALA A 247 13.14 -17.17 31.41
CA ALA A 247 12.82 -18.13 30.34
C ALA A 247 11.83 -17.52 29.33
N MET A 248 10.82 -16.78 29.79
CA MET A 248 9.82 -16.14 28.94
C MET A 248 10.35 -14.91 28.23
N SER A 249 11.22 -14.12 28.86
CA SER A 249 11.72 -12.86 28.27
C SER A 249 12.57 -13.09 27.03
N LYS A 250 13.37 -14.16 26.97
CA LYS A 250 14.14 -14.52 25.77
C LYS A 250 13.23 -14.77 24.56
N ASN A 251 12.15 -15.55 24.79
CA ASN A 251 11.17 -15.82 23.75
C ASN A 251 10.43 -14.55 23.33
N ALA A 252 9.97 -13.75 24.29
CA ALA A 252 9.25 -12.50 24.02
C ALA A 252 10.10 -11.51 23.22
N ASN A 253 11.40 -11.38 23.54
CA ASN A 253 12.31 -10.49 22.80
C ASN A 253 12.52 -10.93 21.34
N ALA A 254 12.63 -12.23 21.07
CA ALA A 254 12.71 -12.73 19.70
C ALA A 254 11.39 -12.48 18.94
N GLU A 255 10.26 -12.81 19.54
CA GLU A 255 8.93 -12.69 18.93
C GLU A 255 8.51 -11.25 18.71
N LEU A 256 9.06 -10.29 19.47
CA LEU A 256 8.75 -8.85 19.33
C LEU A 256 8.90 -8.33 17.91
N ILE A 257 9.85 -8.88 17.15
CA ILE A 257 10.14 -8.50 15.76
C ILE A 257 8.90 -8.66 14.86
N SER A 258 8.09 -9.68 15.08
CA SER A 258 6.89 -9.95 14.26
C SER A 258 5.57 -9.61 14.97
N LYS A 259 5.58 -8.77 16.03
CA LYS A 259 4.33 -8.39 16.73
C LYS A 259 3.55 -7.33 16.01
N VAL A 260 4.16 -6.20 15.69
CA VAL A 260 3.47 -5.00 15.20
C VAL A 260 4.22 -4.38 14.03
N LEU A 261 3.49 -4.02 12.96
CA LEU A 261 4.00 -3.26 11.82
C LEU A 261 4.22 -1.80 12.23
N TYR A 262 5.37 -1.23 11.85
CA TYR A 262 5.74 0.16 12.12
C TYR A 262 5.61 0.57 13.59
N PRO A 263 6.38 -0.05 14.50
CA PRO A 263 6.41 0.40 15.90
C PRO A 263 6.84 1.87 15.98
N ASN A 264 6.36 2.57 17.00
CA ASN A 264 6.70 3.97 17.23
C ASN A 264 8.22 4.10 17.44
N ASP A 265 8.87 4.94 16.64
CA ASP A 265 10.32 5.18 16.63
C ASP A 265 10.75 6.56 17.17
N ASN A 266 9.88 7.21 17.96
CA ASN A 266 10.22 8.43 18.66
C ASN A 266 11.26 8.21 19.77
N HIS A 267 11.58 6.95 20.11
CA HIS A 267 12.56 6.55 21.10
C HIS A 267 13.53 5.52 20.54
N VAL A 268 14.67 5.34 21.22
CA VAL A 268 15.78 4.48 20.72
C VAL A 268 15.37 3.02 20.57
N GLU A 269 14.58 2.48 21.50
CA GLU A 269 14.12 1.10 21.48
C GLU A 269 13.25 0.80 20.25
N GLY A 270 12.39 1.74 19.89
CA GLY A 270 11.57 1.65 18.68
C GLY A 270 12.40 1.71 17.40
N LYS A 271 13.43 2.56 17.36
CA LYS A 271 14.39 2.60 16.25
C LYS A 271 15.14 1.27 16.09
N ILE A 272 15.65 0.72 17.18
CA ILE A 272 16.33 -0.59 17.18
C ILE A 272 15.37 -1.68 16.70
N LEU A 273 14.14 -1.71 17.19
CA LEU A 273 13.15 -2.70 16.77
C LEU A 273 12.84 -2.60 15.27
N ARG A 274 12.67 -1.38 14.73
CA ARG A 274 12.46 -1.19 13.28
C ARG A 274 13.65 -1.64 12.45
N LEU A 275 14.88 -1.36 12.90
CA LEU A 275 16.08 -1.84 12.21
C LEU A 275 16.15 -3.37 12.23
N ARG A 276 15.82 -4.00 13.37
CA ARG A 276 15.75 -5.46 13.49
C ARG A 276 14.68 -6.05 12.57
N GLN A 277 13.51 -5.43 12.45
CA GLN A 277 12.46 -5.87 11.52
C GLN A 277 12.95 -5.84 10.08
N GLN A 278 13.60 -4.77 9.64
CA GLN A 278 14.13 -4.62 8.29
C GLN A 278 15.20 -5.66 7.97
N TYR A 279 16.13 -5.89 8.90
CA TYR A 279 17.16 -6.90 8.69
C TYR A 279 16.60 -8.33 8.77
N PHE A 280 15.67 -8.59 9.68
CA PHE A 280 14.98 -9.88 9.79
C PHE A 280 14.29 -10.26 8.47
N LEU A 281 13.51 -9.34 7.90
CA LEU A 281 12.90 -9.53 6.58
C LEU A 281 13.96 -9.79 5.51
N SER A 282 14.99 -8.97 5.46
CA SER A 282 16.04 -9.04 4.43
C SER A 282 16.84 -10.34 4.52
N ALA A 283 17.34 -10.67 5.71
CA ALA A 283 18.18 -11.84 5.92
C ALA A 283 17.44 -13.15 5.66
N ALA A 284 16.24 -13.30 6.20
CA ALA A 284 15.41 -14.47 5.97
C ALA A 284 15.07 -14.66 4.50
N SER A 285 14.70 -13.58 3.81
CA SER A 285 14.31 -13.63 2.40
C SER A 285 15.48 -13.95 1.47
N ILE A 286 16.65 -13.33 1.71
CA ILE A 286 17.85 -13.62 0.90
C ILE A 286 18.35 -15.04 1.14
N GLY A 287 18.33 -15.52 2.39
CA GLY A 287 18.65 -16.91 2.71
C GLY A 287 17.77 -17.91 1.96
N ASP A 288 16.45 -17.68 1.96
CA ASP A 288 15.49 -18.50 1.22
C ASP A 288 15.71 -18.43 -0.31
N ILE A 289 15.96 -17.25 -0.87
CA ILE A 289 16.23 -17.08 -2.31
C ILE A 289 17.48 -17.85 -2.74
N VAL A 290 18.57 -17.72 -1.99
CA VAL A 290 19.83 -18.42 -2.27
C VAL A 290 19.64 -19.94 -2.17
N GLN A 291 18.96 -20.41 -1.14
CA GLN A 291 18.70 -21.84 -0.96
C GLN A 291 17.80 -22.43 -2.05
N ASN A 292 16.74 -21.71 -2.41
CA ASN A 292 15.84 -22.10 -3.51
C ASN A 292 16.60 -22.14 -4.86
N HIS A 293 17.48 -21.18 -5.10
CA HIS A 293 18.29 -21.17 -6.31
C HIS A 293 19.23 -22.36 -6.35
N LEU A 294 19.99 -22.61 -5.27
CA LEU A 294 20.93 -23.74 -5.18
C LEU A 294 20.25 -25.10 -5.26
N SER A 295 19.00 -25.22 -4.86
CA SER A 295 18.21 -26.45 -5.03
C SER A 295 17.92 -26.78 -6.51
N SER A 296 17.97 -25.78 -7.38
CA SER A 296 17.70 -25.93 -8.81
C SER A 296 18.95 -25.80 -9.69
N TYR A 297 19.96 -25.07 -9.22
CA TYR A 297 21.19 -24.77 -9.96
C TYR A 297 22.41 -24.96 -9.04
N ALA A 298 23.42 -25.62 -9.52
CA ALA A 298 24.65 -25.94 -8.74
C ALA A 298 25.58 -24.73 -8.51
N THR A 299 25.20 -23.53 -8.91
CA THR A 299 26.02 -22.32 -8.83
C THR A 299 25.19 -21.07 -8.58
N LEU A 300 25.79 -20.06 -7.96
CA LEU A 300 25.21 -18.72 -7.81
C LEU A 300 25.69 -17.75 -8.91
N GLU A 301 26.60 -18.18 -9.79
CA GLU A 301 27.11 -17.32 -10.86
C GLU A 301 26.04 -16.92 -11.88
N ASN A 302 25.05 -17.80 -12.09
CA ASN A 302 23.93 -17.56 -12.99
C ASN A 302 22.72 -16.91 -12.28
N LEU A 303 22.87 -16.46 -11.05
CA LEU A 303 21.80 -15.81 -10.29
C LEU A 303 21.17 -14.63 -11.05
N PRO A 304 21.95 -13.74 -11.70
CA PRO A 304 21.40 -12.63 -12.48
C PRO A 304 20.49 -13.05 -13.65
N ASP A 305 20.74 -14.23 -14.23
CA ASP A 305 19.92 -14.73 -15.34
C ASP A 305 18.61 -15.38 -14.88
N LYS A 306 18.55 -15.79 -13.59
CA LYS A 306 17.47 -16.62 -13.04
C LYS A 306 16.65 -15.91 -11.98
N VAL A 307 17.13 -14.80 -11.44
CA VAL A 307 16.54 -14.09 -10.30
C VAL A 307 16.51 -12.59 -10.56
N ALA A 308 15.40 -11.97 -10.23
CA ALA A 308 15.25 -10.53 -10.08
C ALA A 308 14.67 -10.24 -8.69
N ILE A 309 15.26 -9.31 -7.94
CA ILE A 309 14.81 -8.91 -6.61
C ILE A 309 14.43 -7.44 -6.65
N GLN A 310 13.16 -7.17 -6.40
CA GLN A 310 12.61 -5.81 -6.31
C GLN A 310 12.53 -5.36 -4.87
N LEU A 311 13.20 -4.25 -4.56
CA LEU A 311 13.14 -3.58 -3.27
C LEU A 311 12.02 -2.52 -3.33
N ASN A 312 10.96 -2.74 -2.57
CA ASN A 312 9.83 -1.81 -2.50
C ASN A 312 10.06 -0.82 -1.36
N ASP A 313 10.49 0.39 -1.73
CA ASP A 313 11.07 1.41 -0.85
C ASP A 313 12.42 0.99 -0.24
N THR A 314 12.92 1.77 0.73
CA THR A 314 14.22 1.54 1.40
C THR A 314 14.15 0.51 2.54
N HIS A 315 12.95 0.09 2.94
CA HIS A 315 12.79 -0.83 4.06
C HIS A 315 13.59 -2.15 3.89
N PRO A 316 13.62 -2.79 2.70
CA PRO A 316 14.39 -4.01 2.49
C PRO A 316 15.81 -3.77 1.94
N THR A 317 16.36 -2.57 2.05
CA THR A 317 17.71 -2.23 1.53
C THR A 317 18.79 -3.19 2.04
N LEU A 318 18.66 -3.66 3.28
CA LEU A 318 19.64 -4.56 3.92
C LEU A 318 19.75 -5.92 3.22
N ALA A 319 18.84 -6.24 2.30
CA ALA A 319 18.97 -7.40 1.41
C ALA A 319 20.24 -7.32 0.54
N ILE A 320 20.70 -6.12 0.18
CA ILE A 320 21.91 -5.90 -0.61
C ILE A 320 23.16 -6.35 0.18
N PRO A 321 23.51 -5.73 1.32
CA PRO A 321 24.67 -6.18 2.09
C PRO A 321 24.52 -7.59 2.66
N GLU A 322 23.31 -8.09 2.88
CA GLU A 322 23.11 -9.50 3.27
C GLU A 322 23.44 -10.46 2.13
N MET A 323 23.06 -10.17 0.89
CA MET A 323 23.49 -10.97 -0.26
C MET A 323 25.01 -10.95 -0.40
N MET A 324 25.64 -9.78 -0.20
CA MET A 324 27.10 -9.68 -0.16
C MET A 324 27.69 -10.57 0.94
N ARG A 325 27.13 -10.55 2.16
CA ARG A 325 27.58 -11.38 3.28
C ARG A 325 27.55 -12.87 2.92
N ILE A 326 26.45 -13.36 2.39
CA ILE A 326 26.30 -14.77 2.00
C ILE A 326 27.33 -15.14 0.91
N LEU A 327 27.45 -14.32 -0.13
CA LEU A 327 28.38 -14.59 -1.22
C LEU A 327 29.85 -14.58 -0.75
N LEU A 328 30.23 -13.63 0.11
CA LEU A 328 31.59 -13.50 0.63
C LEU A 328 31.92 -14.56 1.72
N ASP A 329 31.09 -14.60 2.76
CA ASP A 329 31.40 -15.30 3.99
C ASP A 329 31.02 -16.78 3.95
N GLU A 330 29.97 -17.17 3.22
CA GLU A 330 29.46 -18.54 3.15
C GLU A 330 29.82 -19.23 1.83
N CYS A 331 29.88 -18.48 0.73
CA CYS A 331 30.11 -19.06 -0.60
C CYS A 331 31.52 -18.79 -1.17
N GLY A 332 32.34 -17.99 -0.47
CA GLY A 332 33.73 -17.76 -0.83
C GLY A 332 33.98 -16.97 -2.11
N PHE A 333 33.02 -16.16 -2.55
CA PHE A 333 33.17 -15.26 -3.69
C PHE A 333 34.13 -14.12 -3.35
N GLY A 334 34.93 -13.69 -4.32
CA GLY A 334 35.64 -12.42 -4.21
C GLY A 334 34.69 -11.24 -4.32
N TRP A 335 35.08 -10.09 -3.72
CA TRP A 335 34.23 -8.89 -3.60
C TRP A 335 33.64 -8.44 -4.93
N ASP A 336 34.48 -8.26 -5.96
CA ASP A 336 34.06 -7.69 -7.23
C ASP A 336 33.00 -8.55 -7.94
N LYS A 337 33.16 -9.89 -7.85
CA LYS A 337 32.16 -10.82 -8.39
C LYS A 337 30.86 -10.83 -7.60
N ALA A 338 30.94 -10.82 -6.26
CA ALA A 338 29.78 -10.74 -5.39
C ALA A 338 28.99 -9.45 -5.63
N PHE A 339 29.69 -8.33 -5.76
CA PHE A 339 29.08 -7.05 -6.01
C PHE A 339 28.43 -6.94 -7.40
N ASP A 340 29.10 -7.48 -8.43
CA ASP A 340 28.54 -7.56 -9.80
C ASP A 340 27.22 -8.37 -9.83
N ILE A 341 27.16 -9.48 -9.10
CA ILE A 341 25.91 -10.24 -8.93
C ILE A 341 24.83 -9.37 -8.28
N CYS A 342 25.15 -8.69 -7.17
CA CYS A 342 24.20 -7.81 -6.48
C CYS A 342 23.71 -6.69 -7.41
N GLN A 343 24.60 -6.04 -8.14
CA GLN A 343 24.22 -4.97 -9.07
C GLN A 343 23.25 -5.46 -10.16
N LYS A 344 23.35 -6.68 -10.60
CA LYS A 344 22.49 -7.25 -11.67
C LYS A 344 21.15 -7.79 -11.15
N VAL A 345 21.09 -8.20 -9.89
CA VAL A 345 19.92 -8.87 -9.30
C VAL A 345 18.96 -7.88 -8.68
N PHE A 346 19.45 -6.80 -8.02
CA PHE A 346 18.61 -5.85 -7.28
C PHE A 346 18.12 -4.70 -8.15
N SER A 347 16.84 -4.37 -7.95
CA SER A 347 16.18 -3.16 -8.47
C SER A 347 15.45 -2.46 -7.33
N TYR A 348 15.32 -1.13 -7.40
CA TYR A 348 14.81 -0.31 -6.32
C TYR A 348 13.67 0.59 -6.82
N THR A 349 12.53 0.53 -6.13
CA THR A 349 11.42 1.47 -6.31
C THR A 349 11.45 2.51 -5.21
N ASN A 350 11.57 3.78 -5.57
CA ASN A 350 11.46 4.92 -4.65
C ASN A 350 10.00 5.36 -4.52
N HIS A 351 9.57 5.66 -3.29
CA HIS A 351 8.23 6.20 -3.01
C HIS A 351 8.26 7.59 -2.36
N THR A 352 9.42 8.21 -2.31
CA THR A 352 9.66 9.48 -1.62
C THR A 352 9.94 10.60 -2.62
N VAL A 353 9.32 11.75 -2.42
CA VAL A 353 9.51 12.95 -3.28
C VAL A 353 10.41 14.02 -2.65
N MET A 354 10.78 13.87 -1.38
CA MET A 354 11.61 14.82 -0.65
C MET A 354 12.89 14.15 -0.15
N ALA A 355 14.06 14.70 -0.51
CA ALA A 355 15.36 14.12 -0.14
C ALA A 355 15.58 14.03 1.39
N GLU A 356 15.04 14.98 2.14
CA GLU A 356 15.12 15.01 3.60
C GLU A 356 14.34 13.89 4.30
N ALA A 357 13.34 13.32 3.62
CA ALA A 357 12.52 12.20 4.13
C ALA A 357 13.12 10.82 3.82
N LEU A 358 14.26 10.76 3.12
CA LEU A 358 14.95 9.49 2.83
C LEU A 358 15.47 8.86 4.13
N GLU A 359 15.30 7.55 4.27
CA GLU A 359 15.61 6.81 5.49
C GLU A 359 17.11 6.75 5.77
N LYS A 360 17.47 7.02 7.02
CA LYS A 360 18.84 7.01 7.52
C LYS A 360 18.87 6.36 8.90
N TRP A 361 19.97 5.67 9.21
CA TRP A 361 20.18 5.04 10.50
C TRP A 361 21.45 5.57 11.17
N ASN A 362 21.35 5.88 12.46
CA ASN A 362 22.52 6.25 13.25
C ASN A 362 23.55 5.10 13.21
N VAL A 363 24.84 5.45 12.97
CA VAL A 363 25.94 4.49 12.81
C VAL A 363 26.12 3.63 14.07
N ASP A 364 25.99 4.20 15.26
CA ASP A 364 26.22 3.46 16.51
C ASP A 364 25.12 2.40 16.72
N ILE A 365 23.85 2.76 16.49
CA ILE A 365 22.72 1.80 16.54
C ILE A 365 22.93 0.71 15.50
N PHE A 366 23.29 1.09 14.27
CA PHE A 366 23.45 0.16 13.16
C PHE A 366 24.59 -0.83 13.43
N LYS A 367 25.77 -0.31 13.84
CA LYS A 367 26.96 -1.10 14.14
C LYS A 367 26.74 -2.06 15.32
N MET A 368 26.06 -1.59 16.36
CA MET A 368 25.74 -2.42 17.53
C MET A 368 24.80 -3.57 17.16
N THR A 369 23.76 -3.29 16.39
CA THR A 369 22.70 -4.24 16.05
C THR A 369 23.13 -5.21 14.95
N LEU A 370 23.93 -4.75 13.97
CA LEU A 370 24.29 -5.47 12.75
C LEU A 370 25.79 -5.34 12.45
N PRO A 371 26.69 -5.85 13.30
CA PRO A 371 28.11 -5.55 13.21
C PRO A 371 28.77 -6.04 11.90
N ARG A 372 28.41 -7.23 11.40
CA ARG A 372 28.96 -7.72 10.12
C ARG A 372 28.43 -6.95 8.93
N ILE A 373 27.15 -6.67 8.90
CA ILE A 373 26.53 -5.88 7.83
C ILE A 373 27.13 -4.48 7.79
N TYR A 374 27.41 -3.87 8.95
CA TYR A 374 28.09 -2.58 9.02
C TYR A 374 29.48 -2.63 8.37
N GLN A 375 30.31 -3.66 8.64
CA GLN A 375 31.61 -3.82 8.00
C GLN A 375 31.50 -3.89 6.46
N ILE A 376 30.51 -4.61 5.95
CA ILE A 376 30.26 -4.70 4.50
C ILE A 376 29.85 -3.34 3.93
N VAL A 377 28.95 -2.61 4.61
CA VAL A 377 28.54 -1.27 4.16
C VAL A 377 29.69 -0.27 4.18
N VAL A 378 30.59 -0.35 5.17
CA VAL A 378 31.83 0.48 5.21
C VAL A 378 32.71 0.22 3.99
N GLU A 379 32.94 -1.03 3.62
CA GLU A 379 33.73 -1.36 2.42
C GLU A 379 32.99 -0.95 1.12
N MET A 380 31.66 -1.10 1.08
CA MET A 380 30.86 -0.57 -0.03
C MET A 380 31.02 0.96 -0.16
N ASP A 381 30.94 1.68 0.95
CA ASP A 381 31.12 3.16 0.97
C ASP A 381 32.51 3.56 0.48
N ARG A 382 33.55 2.89 0.95
CA ARG A 382 34.94 3.14 0.52
C ARG A 382 35.09 2.99 -1.01
N ARG A 383 34.51 1.93 -1.56
CA ARG A 383 34.55 1.67 -3.01
C ARG A 383 33.68 2.66 -3.80
N ALA A 384 32.50 2.96 -3.30
CA ALA A 384 31.60 3.95 -3.90
C ALA A 384 32.29 5.32 -4.00
N ARG A 385 32.90 5.80 -2.93
CA ARG A 385 33.67 7.06 -2.93
C ARG A 385 34.79 7.05 -3.96
N ALA A 386 35.52 5.94 -4.09
CA ALA A 386 36.58 5.81 -5.07
C ALA A 386 36.08 5.82 -6.52
N GLU A 387 34.89 5.29 -6.80
CA GLU A 387 34.26 5.37 -8.12
C GLU A 387 33.71 6.77 -8.39
N LEU A 388 33.08 7.39 -7.43
CA LEU A 388 32.53 8.74 -7.52
C LEU A 388 33.64 9.77 -7.77
N GLU A 389 34.81 9.63 -7.14
CA GLU A 389 35.99 10.48 -7.39
C GLU A 389 36.46 10.43 -8.85
N LYS A 390 36.31 9.27 -9.53
CA LYS A 390 36.66 9.16 -10.95
C LYS A 390 35.67 9.90 -11.86
N VAL A 391 34.40 9.96 -11.46
CA VAL A 391 33.34 10.63 -12.25
C VAL A 391 33.23 12.12 -11.89
N PHE A 392 33.41 12.47 -10.63
CA PHE A 392 33.32 13.84 -10.11
C PHE A 392 34.63 14.27 -9.42
N PRO A 393 35.75 14.33 -10.17
CA PRO A 393 37.08 14.56 -9.57
C PRO A 393 37.18 15.89 -8.81
N GLY A 394 37.55 15.82 -7.52
CA GLY A 394 37.70 16.97 -6.65
C GLY A 394 36.42 17.57 -6.09
N ASP A 395 35.25 17.10 -6.48
CA ASP A 395 33.94 17.55 -5.93
C ASP A 395 33.60 16.78 -4.64
N LYS A 396 34.31 17.12 -3.57
CA LYS A 396 34.14 16.48 -2.24
C LYS A 396 32.72 16.61 -1.72
N GLY A 397 32.05 17.75 -1.92
CA GLY A 397 30.69 17.96 -1.46
C GLY A 397 29.69 16.99 -2.07
N LYS A 398 29.79 16.81 -3.38
CA LYS A 398 28.94 15.85 -4.10
C LYS A 398 29.24 14.41 -3.68
N ILE A 399 30.51 14.03 -3.58
CA ILE A 399 30.91 12.68 -3.14
C ILE A 399 30.40 12.41 -1.73
N ASP A 400 30.55 13.36 -0.80
CA ASP A 400 30.03 13.20 0.56
C ASP A 400 28.50 13.12 0.61
N TYR A 401 27.78 13.85 -0.25
CA TYR A 401 26.33 13.76 -0.36
C TYR A 401 25.87 12.39 -0.89
N MET A 402 26.58 11.86 -1.89
CA MET A 402 26.28 10.55 -2.48
C MET A 402 26.79 9.36 -1.67
N ALA A 403 27.66 9.59 -0.69
CA ALA A 403 28.25 8.52 0.11
C ALA A 403 27.19 7.71 0.87
N LEU A 404 27.47 6.41 1.07
CA LEU A 404 26.56 5.47 1.75
C LEU A 404 26.57 5.71 3.27
N ILE A 405 27.69 6.21 3.79
CA ILE A 405 27.84 6.62 5.20
C ILE A 405 28.31 8.07 5.22
N GLY A 406 27.63 8.91 5.98
CA GLY A 406 27.96 10.31 6.18
C GLY A 406 27.18 10.90 7.36
N ASP A 407 27.75 11.92 8.03
CA ASP A 407 27.11 12.61 9.17
C ASP A 407 26.68 11.65 10.29
N ASN A 408 27.50 10.66 10.58
CA ASN A 408 27.22 9.57 11.53
C ASN A 408 25.94 8.78 11.21
N GLN A 409 25.58 8.68 9.93
CA GLN A 409 24.39 7.97 9.47
C GLN A 409 24.69 7.03 8.30
N VAL A 410 24.05 5.88 8.30
CA VAL A 410 23.93 4.96 7.15
C VAL A 410 22.74 5.39 6.33
N ARG A 411 22.97 5.71 5.05
CA ARG A 411 21.97 6.27 4.13
C ARG A 411 21.41 5.18 3.25
N MET A 412 20.23 4.68 3.60
CA MET A 412 19.64 3.51 2.97
C MET A 412 19.36 3.72 1.48
N ALA A 413 18.78 4.85 1.12
CA ALA A 413 18.49 5.17 -0.27
C ALA A 413 19.77 5.27 -1.13
N ASN A 414 20.88 5.72 -0.56
CA ASN A 414 22.17 5.80 -1.26
C ASN A 414 22.74 4.39 -1.53
N ILE A 415 22.58 3.45 -0.60
CA ILE A 415 22.94 2.04 -0.83
C ILE A 415 22.16 1.48 -2.02
N CYS A 416 20.84 1.69 -2.05
CA CYS A 416 20.01 1.28 -3.17
C CYS A 416 20.41 1.97 -4.47
N ALA A 417 20.58 3.30 -4.45
CA ALA A 417 20.90 4.08 -5.62
C ALA A 417 22.28 3.75 -6.20
N TYR A 418 23.26 3.47 -5.36
CA TYR A 418 24.59 3.02 -5.82
C TYR A 418 24.56 1.62 -6.42
N THR A 419 23.86 0.66 -5.79
CA THR A 419 23.93 -0.76 -6.16
C THR A 419 22.92 -1.15 -7.23
N ALA A 420 21.65 -0.78 -7.11
CA ALA A 420 20.57 -1.30 -7.96
C ALA A 420 20.81 -1.05 -9.44
N ASN A 421 20.46 -2.04 -10.28
CA ASN A 421 20.51 -1.91 -11.74
C ASN A 421 19.46 -0.92 -12.26
N SER A 422 18.34 -0.82 -11.58
CA SER A 422 17.26 0.09 -11.94
C SER A 422 16.69 0.78 -10.72
N ILE A 423 16.39 2.07 -10.87
CA ILE A 423 15.75 2.93 -9.88
C ILE A 423 14.51 3.50 -10.57
N ASN A 424 13.32 3.16 -10.08
CA ASN A 424 12.11 3.68 -10.69
C ASN A 424 11.29 4.55 -9.76
N GLY A 425 10.68 5.57 -10.35
CA GLY A 425 9.56 6.29 -9.76
C GLY A 425 8.24 5.58 -10.07
N VAL A 426 7.17 6.04 -9.43
CA VAL A 426 5.85 5.40 -9.41
C VAL A 426 4.75 6.19 -10.11
N SER A 427 5.11 7.31 -10.73
CA SER A 427 4.34 8.11 -11.69
C SER A 427 5.30 8.88 -12.58
N LYS A 428 4.84 9.40 -13.72
CA LYS A 428 5.69 10.18 -14.63
C LYS A 428 6.27 11.41 -13.94
N LEU A 429 5.42 12.15 -13.21
CA LEU A 429 5.86 13.33 -12.45
C LEU A 429 6.89 12.95 -11.39
N HIS A 430 6.64 11.91 -10.60
CA HIS A 430 7.56 11.44 -9.58
C HIS A 430 8.89 11.01 -10.18
N SER A 431 8.87 10.28 -11.29
CA SER A 431 10.07 9.83 -11.99
C SER A 431 10.92 11.00 -12.50
N GLN A 432 10.30 12.11 -12.85
CA GLN A 432 11.01 13.34 -13.18
C GLN A 432 11.58 14.03 -11.94
N ILE A 433 10.80 14.13 -10.86
CA ILE A 433 11.26 14.73 -9.59
C ILE A 433 12.48 14.00 -9.04
N ILE A 434 12.53 12.68 -9.09
CA ILE A 434 13.71 11.93 -8.60
C ILE A 434 14.97 12.20 -9.43
N LYS A 435 14.84 12.45 -10.72
CA LYS A 435 15.97 12.82 -11.61
C LYS A 435 16.42 14.26 -11.38
N ASP A 436 15.48 15.17 -11.18
CA ASP A 436 15.77 16.60 -11.08
C ASP A 436 16.24 17.03 -9.69
N SER A 437 15.83 16.29 -8.63
CA SER A 437 16.11 16.69 -7.25
C SER A 437 16.57 15.53 -6.36
N VAL A 438 15.72 14.55 -6.06
CA VAL A 438 15.94 13.55 -5.00
C VAL A 438 17.22 12.73 -5.21
N PHE A 439 17.45 12.29 -6.44
CA PHE A 439 18.62 11.52 -6.86
C PHE A 439 19.36 12.17 -8.03
N HIS A 440 19.35 13.50 -8.12
CA HIS A 440 19.95 14.21 -9.24
C HIS A 440 21.40 13.79 -9.50
N ASP A 441 22.24 13.76 -8.47
CA ASP A 441 23.65 13.40 -8.60
C ASP A 441 23.83 11.91 -8.99
N TYR A 442 22.96 11.02 -8.49
CA TYR A 442 22.94 9.63 -8.96
C TYR A 442 22.44 9.50 -10.39
N TYR A 443 21.52 10.35 -10.83
CA TYR A 443 21.09 10.41 -12.21
C TYR A 443 22.24 10.83 -13.14
N LEU A 444 23.06 11.79 -12.72
CA LEU A 444 24.28 12.16 -13.46
C LEU A 444 25.32 11.03 -13.48
N PHE A 445 25.40 10.26 -12.41
CA PHE A 445 26.35 9.13 -12.30
C PHE A 445 25.95 7.91 -13.17
N LYS A 446 24.66 7.53 -13.17
CA LYS A 446 24.14 6.39 -13.95
C LYS A 446 22.74 6.64 -14.53
N PRO A 447 22.61 7.50 -15.55
CA PRO A 447 21.31 7.94 -16.07
C PRO A 447 20.45 6.81 -16.61
N GLN A 448 21.06 5.75 -17.15
CA GLN A 448 20.35 4.59 -17.71
C GLN A 448 19.60 3.75 -16.67
N ALA A 449 19.96 3.86 -15.38
CA ALA A 449 19.31 3.13 -14.31
C ALA A 449 17.91 3.70 -13.96
N PHE A 450 17.65 4.97 -14.30
CA PHE A 450 16.42 5.67 -13.92
C PHE A 450 15.27 5.36 -14.86
N LYS A 451 14.19 4.77 -14.33
CA LYS A 451 13.01 4.32 -15.06
C LYS A 451 11.73 4.94 -14.49
N ASN A 452 10.65 4.78 -15.21
CA ASN A 452 9.29 5.03 -14.71
C ASN A 452 8.46 3.77 -14.88
N VAL A 453 7.80 3.36 -13.80
CA VAL A 453 6.64 2.46 -13.89
C VAL A 453 5.52 3.08 -13.10
N THR A 454 4.54 3.64 -13.80
CA THR A 454 3.36 4.20 -13.17
C THR A 454 2.61 3.11 -12.41
N ASN A 455 2.24 3.38 -11.17
CA ASN A 455 1.50 2.44 -10.34
C ASN A 455 0.23 1.93 -11.02
N GLY A 456 -0.22 0.77 -10.57
CA GLY A 456 -1.47 0.17 -11.00
C GLY A 456 -2.20 -0.54 -9.86
N ILE A 457 -3.44 -0.88 -10.12
CA ILE A 457 -4.35 -1.53 -9.17
C ILE A 457 -4.83 -2.87 -9.71
N ALA A 458 -5.15 -3.81 -8.82
CA ALA A 458 -5.84 -5.05 -9.16
C ALA A 458 -7.30 -4.71 -9.51
N TYR A 459 -7.54 -4.22 -10.70
CA TYR A 459 -8.82 -3.62 -11.11
C TYR A 459 -9.99 -4.59 -10.99
N ARG A 460 -9.77 -5.90 -11.10
CA ARG A 460 -10.83 -6.91 -10.95
C ARG A 460 -11.42 -6.91 -9.55
N ARG A 461 -10.60 -6.65 -8.51
CA ARG A 461 -11.09 -6.51 -7.14
C ARG A 461 -12.07 -5.34 -7.00
N TRP A 462 -11.75 -4.16 -7.53
CA TRP A 462 -12.58 -2.95 -7.41
C TRP A 462 -13.62 -2.77 -8.51
N LEU A 463 -13.63 -3.62 -9.52
CA LEU A 463 -14.65 -3.64 -10.58
C LEU A 463 -15.46 -4.93 -10.52
N LEU A 464 -14.87 -6.08 -10.89
CA LEU A 464 -15.62 -7.35 -11.02
C LEU A 464 -16.20 -7.81 -9.67
N ALA A 465 -15.40 -7.74 -8.61
CA ALA A 465 -15.82 -8.17 -7.28
C ALA A 465 -16.66 -7.14 -6.52
N SER A 466 -16.53 -5.85 -6.84
CA SER A 466 -17.13 -4.77 -6.02
C SER A 466 -18.27 -4.02 -6.71
N ASN A 467 -18.37 -4.04 -8.05
CA ASN A 467 -19.37 -3.27 -8.79
C ASN A 467 -20.06 -4.11 -9.90
N PRO A 468 -20.84 -5.15 -9.52
CA PRO A 468 -21.41 -6.07 -10.49
C PRO A 468 -22.41 -5.41 -11.45
N GLU A 469 -23.12 -4.36 -11.03
CA GLU A 469 -24.07 -3.67 -11.91
C GLU A 469 -23.36 -2.86 -13.00
N LEU A 470 -22.23 -2.25 -12.67
CA LEU A 470 -21.37 -1.63 -13.69
C LEU A 470 -20.82 -2.69 -14.65
N CYS A 471 -20.40 -3.86 -14.15
CA CYS A 471 -19.95 -4.95 -15.01
C CYS A 471 -21.02 -5.41 -16.00
N LYS A 472 -22.29 -5.50 -15.59
CA LYS A 472 -23.40 -5.83 -16.50
C LYS A 472 -23.52 -4.80 -17.63
N LEU A 473 -23.46 -3.51 -17.30
CA LEU A 473 -23.47 -2.45 -18.32
C LEU A 473 -22.28 -2.57 -19.29
N LEU A 474 -21.09 -2.85 -18.77
CA LEU A 474 -19.89 -3.05 -19.59
C LEU A 474 -20.03 -4.31 -20.49
N ASP A 475 -20.50 -5.42 -19.94
CA ASP A 475 -20.73 -6.67 -20.71
C ASP A 475 -21.68 -6.43 -21.89
N GLU A 476 -22.75 -5.64 -21.67
CA GLU A 476 -23.75 -5.33 -22.69
C GLU A 476 -23.23 -4.32 -23.75
N THR A 477 -22.35 -3.41 -23.38
CA THR A 477 -21.89 -2.33 -24.28
C THR A 477 -20.61 -2.67 -25.00
N ILE A 478 -19.59 -3.17 -24.30
CA ILE A 478 -18.23 -3.40 -24.84
C ILE A 478 -17.83 -4.88 -24.86
N GLY A 479 -18.69 -5.76 -24.35
CA GLY A 479 -18.40 -7.19 -24.20
C GLY A 479 -17.49 -7.49 -23.03
N THR A 480 -17.08 -8.74 -22.87
CA THR A 480 -16.38 -9.25 -21.68
C THR A 480 -14.86 -9.15 -21.74
N GLY A 481 -14.28 -8.62 -22.83
CA GLY A 481 -12.83 -8.56 -23.06
C GLY A 481 -12.07 -7.82 -21.96
N TYR A 482 -12.66 -6.75 -21.42
CA TYR A 482 -12.06 -5.95 -20.34
C TYR A 482 -11.78 -6.76 -19.06
N LYS A 483 -12.43 -7.90 -18.86
CA LYS A 483 -12.18 -8.79 -17.71
C LYS A 483 -10.78 -9.41 -17.80
N HIS A 484 -10.26 -9.57 -19.01
CA HIS A 484 -8.93 -10.12 -19.29
C HIS A 484 -7.89 -9.04 -19.57
N ASP A 485 -8.29 -7.97 -20.27
CA ASP A 485 -7.42 -6.83 -20.59
C ASP A 485 -8.16 -5.52 -20.29
N ALA A 486 -7.69 -4.80 -19.28
CA ALA A 486 -8.27 -3.53 -18.86
C ALA A 486 -8.24 -2.45 -19.96
N ALA A 487 -7.35 -2.56 -20.98
CA ALA A 487 -7.30 -1.63 -22.11
C ALA A 487 -8.61 -1.61 -22.92
N ASP A 488 -9.37 -2.71 -22.88
CA ASP A 488 -10.67 -2.83 -23.52
C ASP A 488 -11.75 -1.90 -22.93
N LEU A 489 -11.56 -1.39 -21.71
CA LEU A 489 -12.43 -0.36 -21.13
C LEU A 489 -12.53 0.88 -22.02
N SER A 490 -11.47 1.20 -22.79
CA SER A 490 -11.45 2.33 -23.72
C SER A 490 -12.53 2.27 -24.80
N LYS A 491 -13.07 1.09 -25.11
CA LYS A 491 -14.17 0.90 -26.05
C LYS A 491 -15.45 1.59 -25.58
N LEU A 492 -15.60 1.85 -24.28
CA LEU A 492 -16.74 2.56 -23.69
C LEU A 492 -16.83 4.02 -24.17
N ASN A 493 -15.71 4.62 -24.63
CA ASN A 493 -15.72 5.96 -25.21
C ASN A 493 -16.71 6.12 -26.38
N LYS A 494 -17.06 5.05 -27.08
CA LYS A 494 -18.03 5.06 -28.17
C LYS A 494 -19.47 5.41 -27.69
N PHE A 495 -19.73 5.25 -26.42
CA PHE A 495 -21.02 5.49 -25.78
C PHE A 495 -21.07 6.81 -24.96
N ALA A 496 -20.05 7.67 -25.10
CA ALA A 496 -19.93 8.89 -24.31
C ALA A 496 -21.11 9.86 -24.51
N GLU A 497 -21.77 9.83 -25.69
CA GLU A 497 -22.94 10.66 -26.02
C GLU A 497 -24.26 9.85 -26.01
N ASP A 498 -24.22 8.55 -25.63
CA ASP A 498 -25.43 7.72 -25.57
C ASP A 498 -26.21 7.99 -24.28
N LYS A 499 -27.32 8.73 -24.42
CA LYS A 499 -28.17 9.13 -23.29
C LYS A 499 -28.73 7.94 -22.48
N THR A 500 -28.91 6.78 -23.11
CA THR A 500 -29.39 5.58 -22.42
C THR A 500 -28.30 5.02 -21.51
N VAL A 501 -27.06 4.96 -22.00
CA VAL A 501 -25.91 4.51 -21.23
C VAL A 501 -25.61 5.49 -20.09
N LEU A 502 -25.62 6.81 -20.36
CA LEU A 502 -25.40 7.86 -19.35
C LEU A 502 -26.45 7.82 -18.24
N LYS A 503 -27.72 7.61 -18.60
CA LYS A 503 -28.80 7.47 -17.62
C LYS A 503 -28.59 6.23 -16.73
N ARG A 504 -28.24 5.08 -17.33
CA ARG A 504 -27.95 3.85 -16.58
C ARG A 504 -26.75 4.00 -15.64
N LEU A 505 -25.72 4.72 -16.04
CA LEU A 505 -24.58 5.02 -15.14
C LEU A 505 -25.02 5.78 -13.89
N ASN A 506 -25.89 6.79 -14.05
CA ASN A 506 -26.45 7.51 -12.91
C ASN A 506 -27.30 6.61 -12.00
N GLU A 507 -28.11 5.70 -12.58
CA GLU A 507 -28.92 4.74 -11.84
C GLU A 507 -28.04 3.75 -11.05
N ILE A 508 -27.03 3.17 -11.69
CA ILE A 508 -26.05 2.28 -11.05
C ILE A 508 -25.34 2.99 -9.89
N LYS A 509 -24.90 4.24 -10.11
CA LYS A 509 -24.25 5.04 -9.07
C LYS A 509 -25.18 5.25 -7.88
N LEU A 510 -26.45 5.59 -8.11
CA LEU A 510 -27.43 5.78 -7.04
C LEU A 510 -27.68 4.49 -6.26
N ASP A 511 -27.76 3.35 -6.93
CA ASP A 511 -27.96 2.06 -6.26
C ASP A 511 -26.73 1.65 -5.43
N ASN A 512 -25.52 1.89 -5.93
CA ASN A 512 -24.29 1.71 -5.15
C ASN A 512 -24.27 2.62 -3.90
N LYS A 513 -24.74 3.85 -4.01
CA LYS A 513 -24.86 4.78 -2.86
C LYS A 513 -25.87 4.30 -1.84
N LYS A 514 -27.03 3.78 -2.27
CA LYS A 514 -28.02 3.16 -1.37
C LYS A 514 -27.44 1.94 -0.66
N ASN A 515 -26.72 1.08 -1.39
CA ASN A 515 -26.06 -0.09 -0.81
C ASN A 515 -25.02 0.30 0.24
N PHE A 516 -24.19 1.30 -0.06
CA PHE A 516 -23.21 1.80 0.92
C PHE A 516 -23.88 2.46 2.14
N ALA A 517 -24.93 3.25 1.93
CA ALA A 517 -25.70 3.86 3.03
C ALA A 517 -26.30 2.80 3.96
N ALA A 518 -26.91 1.76 3.40
CA ALA A 518 -27.45 0.63 4.18
C ALA A 518 -26.36 -0.16 4.92
N TYR A 519 -25.21 -0.37 4.27
CA TYR A 519 -24.04 -1.00 4.91
C TYR A 519 -23.54 -0.17 6.10
N LEU A 520 -23.39 1.14 5.92
CA LEU A 520 -22.91 2.05 6.94
C LEU A 520 -23.87 2.10 8.15
N GLU A 521 -25.18 2.23 7.87
CA GLU A 521 -26.22 2.21 8.93
C GLU A 521 -26.18 0.90 9.72
N LYS A 522 -26.13 -0.24 9.04
CA LYS A 522 -26.07 -1.56 9.68
C LYS A 522 -24.80 -1.76 10.53
N SER A 523 -23.65 -1.29 10.05
CA SER A 523 -22.35 -1.54 10.70
C SER A 523 -22.01 -0.54 11.80
N THR A 524 -22.47 0.72 11.68
CA THR A 524 -22.07 1.82 12.55
C THR A 524 -23.25 2.60 13.17
N GLY A 525 -24.47 2.40 12.69
CA GLY A 525 -25.65 3.20 13.04
C GLY A 525 -25.67 4.59 12.40
N GLN A 526 -24.70 4.94 11.54
CA GLN A 526 -24.66 6.23 10.87
C GLN A 526 -25.59 6.23 9.65
N VAL A 527 -26.50 7.22 9.59
CA VAL A 527 -27.44 7.38 8.48
C VAL A 527 -26.96 8.50 7.57
N ILE A 528 -26.88 8.23 6.26
CA ILE A 528 -26.54 9.20 5.22
C ILE A 528 -27.56 9.16 4.11
N ASP A 529 -27.78 10.32 3.44
CA ASP A 529 -28.70 10.43 2.31
C ASP A 529 -28.01 9.98 1.02
N PRO A 530 -28.44 8.89 0.37
CA PRO A 530 -27.87 8.44 -0.91
C PRO A 530 -28.12 9.41 -2.06
N ASN A 531 -28.99 10.41 -1.92
CA ASN A 531 -29.19 11.44 -2.94
C ASN A 531 -28.20 12.60 -2.82
N SER A 532 -27.48 12.72 -1.68
CA SER A 532 -26.43 13.74 -1.53
C SER A 532 -25.18 13.37 -2.35
N ILE A 533 -24.35 14.35 -2.69
CA ILE A 533 -23.05 14.11 -3.34
C ILE A 533 -22.12 13.38 -2.35
N PHE A 534 -21.61 12.21 -2.71
CA PHE A 534 -20.61 11.50 -1.91
C PHE A 534 -19.20 11.96 -2.29
N ASP A 535 -18.66 12.84 -1.45
CA ASP A 535 -17.32 13.43 -1.59
C ASP A 535 -16.36 12.72 -0.63
N CYS A 536 -15.38 11.99 -1.19
CA CYS A 536 -14.62 11.00 -0.45
C CYS A 536 -13.14 11.35 -0.39
N GLN A 537 -12.59 11.47 0.85
CA GLN A 537 -11.17 11.59 1.12
C GLN A 537 -10.72 10.46 2.05
N VAL A 538 -10.38 9.32 1.49
CA VAL A 538 -9.99 8.10 2.23
C VAL A 538 -8.54 7.73 1.94
N LYS A 539 -7.67 8.08 2.86
CA LYS A 539 -6.21 7.91 2.79
C LYS A 539 -5.59 8.14 4.17
N ARG A 540 -4.33 7.69 4.40
CA ARG A 540 -3.62 7.95 5.65
C ARG A 540 -3.74 9.42 6.06
N MET A 541 -3.93 9.67 7.36
CA MET A 541 -3.91 11.03 7.88
C MET A 541 -2.48 11.55 7.89
N HIS A 542 -2.24 12.58 7.10
CA HIS A 542 -0.96 13.26 7.02
C HIS A 542 -1.13 14.68 6.51
N GLU A 543 -0.37 15.62 7.03
CA GLU A 543 -0.50 17.04 6.67
C GLU A 543 -0.30 17.29 5.17
N TYR A 544 0.63 16.58 4.50
CA TYR A 544 0.85 16.77 3.06
C TYR A 544 -0.35 16.35 2.18
N LYS A 545 -1.21 15.44 2.68
CA LYS A 545 -2.45 15.03 2.00
C LYS A 545 -3.59 16.03 2.19
N ARG A 546 -3.39 16.99 3.05
CA ARG A 546 -4.19 18.19 3.28
C ARG A 546 -5.66 17.92 3.64
N GLN A 547 -5.96 16.90 4.47
CA GLN A 547 -7.33 16.71 4.98
C GLN A 547 -7.85 17.94 5.74
N HIS A 548 -6.96 18.72 6.35
CA HIS A 548 -7.31 19.99 6.98
C HIS A 548 -7.69 21.09 5.98
N LEU A 549 -7.22 21.06 4.73
CA LEU A 549 -7.75 21.93 3.65
C LEU A 549 -9.23 21.63 3.39
N ASN A 550 -9.59 20.35 3.29
CA ASN A 550 -10.99 19.94 3.14
C ASN A 550 -11.84 20.32 4.37
N ALA A 551 -11.33 20.05 5.59
CA ALA A 551 -12.01 20.42 6.82
C ALA A 551 -12.24 21.94 6.94
N LEU A 552 -11.27 22.76 6.52
CA LEU A 552 -11.41 24.22 6.49
C LEU A 552 -12.50 24.66 5.50
N ASN A 553 -12.59 24.02 4.34
CA ASN A 553 -13.65 24.26 3.38
C ASN A 553 -15.02 23.85 3.93
N ILE A 554 -15.12 22.73 4.63
CA ILE A 554 -16.36 22.29 5.29
C ILE A 554 -16.81 23.32 6.34
N ALA A 555 -15.88 23.84 7.15
CA ALA A 555 -16.17 24.91 8.11
C ALA A 555 -16.68 26.19 7.40
N ALA A 556 -16.05 26.58 6.29
CA ALA A 556 -16.50 27.72 5.50
C ALA A 556 -17.90 27.50 4.90
N GLN A 557 -18.20 26.31 4.38
CA GLN A 557 -19.54 25.97 3.87
C GLN A 557 -20.59 25.94 4.99
N TYR A 558 -20.23 25.43 6.17
CA TYR A 558 -21.12 25.46 7.33
C TYR A 558 -21.51 26.90 7.71
N LEU A 559 -20.54 27.79 7.83
CA LEU A 559 -20.79 29.21 8.13
C LEU A 559 -21.64 29.86 7.05
N TYR A 560 -21.34 29.61 5.79
CA TYR A 560 -22.11 30.13 4.66
C TYR A 560 -23.59 29.68 4.71
N LEU A 561 -23.84 28.39 4.97
CA LEU A 561 -25.20 27.84 5.03
C LEU A 561 -25.97 28.32 6.26
N LYS A 562 -25.29 28.60 7.36
CA LYS A 562 -25.91 29.23 8.56
C LYS A 562 -26.38 30.65 8.27
N GLU A 563 -25.61 31.42 7.52
CA GLU A 563 -25.96 32.78 7.13
C GLU A 563 -26.97 32.82 5.98
N ASN A 564 -27.01 31.80 5.14
CA ASN A 564 -27.83 31.69 3.93
C ASN A 564 -28.66 30.39 3.92
N PRO A 565 -29.63 30.23 4.81
CA PRO A 565 -30.38 28.96 4.96
C PRO A 565 -31.17 28.57 3.69
N ASN A 566 -31.50 29.54 2.84
CA ASN A 566 -32.21 29.34 1.56
C ASN A 566 -31.29 29.24 0.35
N ALA A 567 -29.97 29.14 0.54
CA ALA A 567 -29.05 28.99 -0.56
C ALA A 567 -29.37 27.73 -1.39
N ASP A 568 -29.29 27.89 -2.71
CA ASP A 568 -29.34 26.76 -3.65
C ASP A 568 -28.04 25.96 -3.52
N PHE A 569 -28.12 24.88 -2.76
CA PHE A 569 -26.99 24.02 -2.43
C PHE A 569 -27.42 22.55 -2.54
N ILE A 570 -26.82 21.82 -3.45
CA ILE A 570 -27.08 20.38 -3.60
C ILE A 570 -26.55 19.66 -2.37
N PRO A 571 -27.35 18.85 -1.67
CA PRO A 571 -26.92 18.13 -0.48
C PRO A 571 -25.61 17.38 -0.71
N LYS A 572 -24.69 17.45 0.26
CA LYS A 572 -23.36 16.86 0.17
C LYS A 572 -22.97 16.15 1.46
N THR A 573 -22.44 14.94 1.31
CA THR A 573 -21.88 14.15 2.39
C THR A 573 -20.37 14.01 2.17
N TYR A 574 -19.58 14.63 3.03
CA TYR A 574 -18.14 14.45 3.07
C TYR A 574 -17.81 13.17 3.85
N ILE A 575 -17.05 12.28 3.23
CA ILE A 575 -16.70 10.97 3.78
C ILE A 575 -15.18 10.88 3.94
N PHE A 576 -14.73 10.84 5.19
CA PHE A 576 -13.34 10.66 5.55
C PHE A 576 -13.09 9.24 6.05
N GLY A 577 -11.88 8.73 5.82
CA GLY A 577 -11.40 7.49 6.41
C GLY A 577 -9.87 7.52 6.41
N ALA A 578 -9.27 7.45 7.61
CA ALA A 578 -7.85 7.62 7.75
C ALA A 578 -7.33 7.06 9.08
N LYS A 579 -6.13 6.47 9.06
CA LYS A 579 -5.36 6.19 10.27
C LYS A 579 -4.19 7.16 10.35
N ALA A 580 -3.94 7.72 11.53
CA ALA A 580 -2.73 8.48 11.84
C ALA A 580 -1.66 7.56 12.41
N ALA A 581 -0.38 7.81 12.14
CA ALA A 581 0.69 7.13 12.85
C ALA A 581 0.59 7.39 14.37
N PRO A 582 0.84 6.41 15.24
CA PRO A 582 0.60 6.53 16.69
C PRO A 582 1.28 7.73 17.34
N GLY A 583 2.49 8.08 16.90
CA GLY A 583 3.25 9.22 17.41
C GLY A 583 3.00 10.55 16.70
N TYR A 584 2.12 10.60 15.70
CA TYR A 584 1.87 11.80 14.89
C TYR A 584 0.74 12.65 15.47
N TYR A 585 1.08 13.48 16.43
CA TYR A 585 0.11 14.28 17.22
C TYR A 585 -0.75 15.20 16.34
N MET A 586 -0.16 15.96 15.41
CA MET A 586 -0.92 16.87 14.53
C MET A 586 -1.94 16.10 13.67
N ALA A 587 -1.58 14.93 13.16
CA ALA A 587 -2.52 14.09 12.42
C ALA A 587 -3.68 13.63 13.30
N LYS A 588 -3.45 13.29 14.58
CA LYS A 588 -4.51 12.96 15.54
C LYS A 588 -5.40 14.17 15.85
N GLN A 589 -4.84 15.37 15.93
CA GLN A 589 -5.62 16.61 16.07
C GLN A 589 -6.50 16.86 14.84
N MET A 590 -6.01 16.56 13.64
CA MET A 590 -6.80 16.68 12.40
C MET A 590 -7.98 15.69 12.43
N ILE A 591 -7.78 14.45 12.87
CA ILE A 591 -8.86 13.47 13.04
C ILE A 591 -9.93 14.03 14.00
N ARG A 592 -9.46 14.51 15.17
CA ARG A 592 -10.36 15.09 16.20
C ARG A 592 -11.16 16.25 15.63
N MET A 593 -10.52 17.15 14.90
CA MET A 593 -11.18 18.30 14.28
C MET A 593 -12.26 17.87 13.31
N ILE A 594 -11.98 16.91 12.42
CA ILE A 594 -12.96 16.40 11.45
C ILE A 594 -14.14 15.73 12.15
N CYS A 595 -13.89 14.89 13.16
CA CYS A 595 -14.93 14.20 13.93
C CYS A 595 -15.82 15.21 14.68
N LYS A 596 -15.25 16.18 15.40
CA LYS A 596 -16.01 17.17 16.15
C LYS A 596 -16.76 18.16 15.25
N LEU A 597 -16.19 18.52 14.11
CA LEU A 597 -16.88 19.31 13.08
C LEU A 597 -18.08 18.52 12.51
N GLY A 598 -17.89 17.22 12.29
CA GLY A 598 -18.98 16.32 11.90
C GLY A 598 -20.09 16.25 12.94
N ASP A 599 -19.74 16.08 14.21
CA ASP A 599 -20.72 16.07 15.31
C ASP A 599 -21.54 17.36 15.34
N LEU A 600 -20.89 18.52 15.18
CA LEU A 600 -21.58 19.81 15.14
C LEU A 600 -22.54 19.90 13.96
N ILE A 601 -22.06 19.64 12.75
CA ILE A 601 -22.83 19.81 11.50
C ILE A 601 -23.99 18.83 11.43
N ASN A 602 -23.75 17.56 11.77
CA ASN A 602 -24.75 16.50 11.65
C ASN A 602 -25.90 16.65 12.64
N ASN A 603 -25.69 17.39 13.75
CA ASN A 603 -26.72 17.68 14.75
C ASN A 603 -27.34 19.08 14.62
N ASP A 604 -26.86 19.94 13.70
CA ASP A 604 -27.44 21.27 13.48
C ASP A 604 -28.63 21.19 12.51
N PRO A 605 -29.87 21.38 12.99
CA PRO A 605 -31.06 21.29 12.14
C PRO A 605 -31.11 22.31 11.02
N ALA A 606 -30.30 23.38 11.08
CA ALA A 606 -30.28 24.41 10.03
C ALA A 606 -29.47 23.98 8.79
N VAL A 607 -28.57 22.99 8.93
CA VAL A 607 -27.64 22.63 7.86
C VAL A 607 -27.56 21.13 7.58
N ARG A 608 -27.92 20.26 8.51
CA ARG A 608 -27.74 18.80 8.43
C ARG A 608 -28.38 18.13 7.20
N ASP A 609 -29.40 18.75 6.63
CA ASP A 609 -30.10 18.26 5.44
C ASP A 609 -29.37 18.67 4.13
N LYS A 610 -28.43 19.63 4.22
CA LYS A 610 -27.60 20.09 3.10
C LYS A 610 -26.14 19.66 3.20
N LEU A 611 -25.61 19.57 4.42
CA LEU A 611 -24.21 19.28 4.67
C LEU A 611 -24.09 18.20 5.73
N ARG A 612 -23.31 17.17 5.46
CA ARG A 612 -23.05 16.07 6.40
C ARG A 612 -21.58 15.67 6.31
N VAL A 613 -21.02 15.26 7.45
CA VAL A 613 -19.64 14.79 7.57
C VAL A 613 -19.63 13.43 8.25
N VAL A 614 -18.99 12.46 7.62
CA VAL A 614 -18.83 11.09 8.12
C VAL A 614 -17.35 10.77 8.23
N TYR A 615 -16.94 10.27 9.38
CA TYR A 615 -15.64 9.68 9.58
C TYR A 615 -15.76 8.16 9.68
N LEU A 616 -15.17 7.45 8.73
CA LEU A 616 -15.15 5.99 8.69
C LEU A 616 -14.06 5.46 9.63
N GLU A 617 -14.47 4.98 10.81
CA GLU A 617 -13.57 4.31 11.75
C GLU A 617 -13.03 3.02 11.11
N GLU A 618 -11.76 2.73 11.33
CA GLU A 618 -11.10 1.52 10.84
C GLU A 618 -11.19 1.34 9.31
N TYR A 619 -10.97 2.41 8.55
CA TYR A 619 -10.94 2.30 7.09
C TYR A 619 -9.91 1.28 6.62
N CYS A 620 -10.36 0.29 5.85
CA CYS A 620 -9.59 -0.88 5.39
C CYS A 620 -9.96 -1.27 3.96
N VAL A 621 -9.37 -2.32 3.43
CA VAL A 621 -9.61 -2.76 2.05
C VAL A 621 -11.06 -3.20 1.85
N SER A 622 -11.62 -4.00 2.76
CA SER A 622 -13.01 -4.46 2.64
C SER A 622 -14.00 -3.31 2.65
N LEU A 623 -13.80 -2.31 3.52
CA LEU A 623 -14.64 -1.10 3.53
C LEU A 623 -14.47 -0.28 2.23
N SER A 624 -13.27 -0.26 1.66
CA SER A 624 -13.04 0.41 0.37
C SER A 624 -13.81 -0.24 -0.79
N GLU A 625 -14.01 -1.55 -0.75
CA GLU A 625 -14.77 -2.27 -1.78
C GLU A 625 -16.25 -1.89 -1.80
N HIS A 626 -16.81 -1.50 -0.65
CA HIS A 626 -18.17 -0.94 -0.55
C HIS A 626 -18.23 0.54 -0.95
N LEU A 627 -17.22 1.32 -0.58
CA LEU A 627 -17.22 2.77 -0.78
C LEU A 627 -16.89 3.17 -2.23
N MET A 628 -15.89 2.55 -2.86
CA MET A 628 -15.40 2.98 -4.17
C MET A 628 -16.48 3.00 -5.25
N PRO A 629 -17.40 2.01 -5.36
CA PRO A 629 -18.51 2.07 -6.28
C PRO A 629 -19.51 3.21 -6.01
N ALA A 630 -19.66 3.61 -4.74
CA ALA A 630 -20.62 4.62 -4.30
C ALA A 630 -20.10 6.06 -4.41
N ALA A 631 -18.79 6.27 -4.43
CA ALA A 631 -18.19 7.59 -4.45
C ALA A 631 -18.46 8.33 -5.78
N GLU A 632 -18.71 9.63 -5.68
CA GLU A 632 -18.89 10.51 -6.83
C GLU A 632 -17.73 11.47 -7.01
N VAL A 633 -17.07 11.87 -5.91
CA VAL A 633 -15.91 12.76 -5.91
C VAL A 633 -14.75 12.08 -5.21
N SER A 634 -13.61 12.12 -5.85
CA SER A 634 -12.32 11.61 -5.36
C SER A 634 -11.44 12.78 -4.95
N GLU A 635 -11.30 13.02 -3.66
CA GLU A 635 -10.46 14.10 -3.12
C GLU A 635 -8.98 13.71 -3.14
N GLN A 636 -8.21 14.32 -4.04
CA GLN A 636 -6.79 14.08 -4.28
C GLN A 636 -6.01 15.39 -4.21
N ILE A 637 -6.00 16.00 -3.03
CA ILE A 637 -5.69 17.41 -2.80
C ILE A 637 -4.33 17.66 -2.14
N SER A 638 -3.38 16.74 -2.26
CA SER A 638 -1.99 16.94 -1.79
C SER A 638 -1.37 18.20 -2.41
N LEU A 639 -0.41 18.79 -1.72
CA LEU A 639 0.39 19.87 -2.31
C LEU A 639 1.17 19.34 -3.50
N ALA A 640 1.14 20.03 -4.64
CA ALA A 640 1.84 19.59 -5.84
C ALA A 640 3.34 19.34 -5.57
N GLY A 641 3.82 18.16 -5.99
CA GLY A 641 5.18 17.70 -5.74
C GLY A 641 5.38 17.01 -4.39
N THR A 642 4.32 16.52 -3.72
CA THR A 642 4.43 15.82 -2.42
C THR A 642 3.88 14.38 -2.43
N GLU A 643 2.90 14.06 -3.27
CA GLU A 643 2.40 12.69 -3.44
C GLU A 643 3.13 12.02 -4.62
N ALA A 644 3.86 10.96 -4.39
CA ALA A 644 4.61 10.27 -5.45
C ALA A 644 3.70 9.70 -6.55
N SER A 645 2.56 9.14 -6.19
CA SER A 645 1.58 8.59 -7.13
C SER A 645 0.16 8.69 -6.60
N GLY A 646 -0.13 8.00 -5.50
CA GLY A 646 -1.48 7.59 -5.10
C GLY A 646 -1.94 6.35 -5.88
N THR A 647 -2.85 5.59 -5.29
CA THR A 647 -3.55 4.46 -5.94
C THR A 647 -5.05 4.49 -5.65
N GLY A 648 -5.48 5.19 -4.61
CA GLY A 648 -6.90 5.44 -4.33
C GLY A 648 -7.58 6.19 -5.47
N ASN A 649 -6.89 7.18 -6.03
CA ASN A 649 -7.33 7.92 -7.21
C ASN A 649 -7.67 7.02 -8.41
N MET A 650 -6.89 5.97 -8.66
CA MET A 650 -7.12 5.01 -9.75
C MET A 650 -8.36 4.15 -9.52
N LYS A 651 -8.62 3.74 -8.25
CA LYS A 651 -9.80 2.96 -7.86
C LYS A 651 -11.08 3.77 -8.01
N PHE A 652 -11.04 5.03 -7.61
CA PHE A 652 -12.14 5.98 -7.79
C PHE A 652 -12.43 6.22 -9.27
N MET A 653 -11.38 6.50 -10.09
CA MET A 653 -11.49 6.68 -11.53
C MET A 653 -12.15 5.47 -12.21
N LEU A 654 -11.72 4.26 -11.87
CA LEU A 654 -12.28 3.00 -12.38
C LEU A 654 -13.78 2.87 -12.10
N ASN A 655 -14.25 3.41 -10.99
CA ASN A 655 -15.65 3.41 -10.58
C ASN A 655 -16.42 4.69 -10.96
N GLY A 656 -15.83 5.54 -11.79
CA GLY A 656 -16.48 6.73 -12.36
C GLY A 656 -16.63 7.91 -11.39
N ALA A 657 -15.85 7.95 -10.31
CA ALA A 657 -15.74 9.14 -9.49
C ALA A 657 -14.85 10.19 -10.19
N ILE A 658 -15.24 11.45 -10.07
CA ILE A 658 -14.49 12.57 -10.65
C ILE A 658 -13.40 12.98 -9.66
N THR A 659 -12.17 13.14 -10.14
CA THR A 659 -11.08 13.64 -9.30
C THR A 659 -11.25 15.14 -9.07
N LEU A 660 -11.37 15.54 -7.81
CA LEU A 660 -11.14 16.91 -7.37
C LEU A 660 -9.73 16.93 -6.76
N GLY A 661 -8.79 17.55 -7.44
CA GLY A 661 -7.41 17.40 -7.03
C GLY A 661 -6.44 18.39 -7.65
N THR A 662 -5.22 18.32 -7.16
CA THR A 662 -4.07 19.03 -7.69
C THR A 662 -3.36 18.19 -8.77
N LEU A 663 -2.58 18.83 -9.63
CA LEU A 663 -1.71 18.14 -10.60
C LEU A 663 -0.45 17.62 -9.89
N ASP A 664 -0.65 16.59 -9.07
CA ASP A 664 0.36 15.91 -8.27
C ASP A 664 0.30 14.39 -8.48
N GLY A 665 1.42 13.72 -8.39
CA GLY A 665 1.53 12.27 -8.54
C GLY A 665 0.84 11.74 -9.80
N ALA A 666 0.07 10.68 -9.66
CA ALA A 666 -0.68 10.07 -10.76
C ALA A 666 -1.92 10.89 -11.19
N ASN A 667 -2.32 11.93 -10.44
CA ASN A 667 -3.44 12.79 -10.87
C ASN A 667 -3.14 13.45 -12.23
N VAL A 668 -1.88 13.72 -12.55
CA VAL A 668 -1.47 14.24 -13.86
C VAL A 668 -1.86 13.25 -14.95
N GLU A 669 -1.51 11.99 -14.79
CA GLU A 669 -1.79 10.92 -15.77
C GLU A 669 -3.29 10.59 -15.83
N ILE A 670 -4.02 10.71 -14.70
CA ILE A 670 -5.49 10.57 -14.65
C ILE A 670 -6.15 11.68 -15.48
N ALA A 671 -5.76 12.93 -15.25
CA ALA A 671 -6.30 14.08 -15.99
C ALA A 671 -5.95 14.00 -17.48
N ASP A 672 -4.76 13.52 -17.83
CA ASP A 672 -4.39 13.33 -19.24
C ASP A 672 -5.20 12.20 -19.89
N ALA A 673 -5.46 11.11 -19.18
CA ALA A 673 -6.20 9.95 -19.68
C ALA A 673 -7.70 10.23 -19.82
N ALA A 674 -8.33 10.80 -18.79
CA ALA A 674 -9.76 11.12 -18.79
C ALA A 674 -10.12 12.34 -19.66
N GLY A 675 -9.13 13.25 -19.88
CA GLY A 675 -9.31 14.60 -20.37
C GLY A 675 -9.50 15.58 -19.20
N LYS A 676 -8.72 16.65 -19.20
CA LYS A 676 -8.71 17.64 -18.09
C LYS A 676 -10.08 18.27 -17.82
N GLU A 677 -10.92 18.39 -18.84
CA GLU A 677 -12.29 18.86 -18.77
C GLU A 677 -13.24 17.91 -18.02
N ASN A 678 -12.81 16.67 -17.80
CA ASN A 678 -13.57 15.65 -17.08
C ASN A 678 -13.11 15.49 -15.62
N GLU A 679 -12.24 16.40 -15.14
CA GLU A 679 -11.75 16.47 -13.77
C GLU A 679 -11.92 17.88 -13.20
N LEU A 680 -11.82 18.00 -11.88
CA LEU A 680 -11.90 19.27 -11.15
C LEU A 680 -10.50 19.62 -10.62
N ILE A 681 -9.68 20.22 -11.47
CA ILE A 681 -8.30 20.56 -11.13
C ILE A 681 -8.21 21.94 -10.48
N PHE A 682 -7.39 22.03 -9.43
CA PHE A 682 -7.12 23.28 -8.72
C PHE A 682 -5.67 23.33 -8.20
N GLY A 683 -5.29 24.50 -7.69
CA GLY A 683 -4.07 24.70 -6.94
C GLY A 683 -2.82 24.93 -7.78
N MET A 684 -1.75 25.24 -7.09
CA MET A 684 -0.45 25.52 -7.68
C MET A 684 0.15 24.30 -8.35
N LEU A 685 0.92 24.53 -9.41
CA LEU A 685 1.79 23.52 -10.04
C LEU A 685 3.10 23.38 -9.24
N THR A 686 3.80 22.25 -9.42
CA THR A 686 5.08 21.99 -8.74
C THR A 686 6.11 23.11 -8.91
N PRO A 687 6.32 23.71 -10.10
CA PRO A 687 7.23 24.85 -10.25
C PRO A 687 6.81 26.09 -9.44
N GLU A 688 5.50 26.35 -9.33
CA GLU A 688 4.96 27.48 -8.55
C GLU A 688 5.19 27.26 -7.04
N VAL A 689 4.97 26.03 -6.57
CA VAL A 689 5.27 25.63 -5.19
C VAL A 689 6.76 25.82 -4.88
N ASN A 690 7.63 25.36 -5.77
CA ASN A 690 9.09 25.50 -5.59
C ASN A 690 9.52 26.96 -5.59
N ASN A 691 8.98 27.76 -6.50
CA ASN A 691 9.25 29.20 -6.52
C ASN A 691 8.80 29.87 -5.22
N LEU A 692 7.61 29.57 -4.74
CA LEU A 692 7.07 30.14 -3.51
C LEU A 692 7.90 29.75 -2.26
N LYS A 693 8.44 28.53 -2.24
CA LYS A 693 9.43 28.12 -1.21
C LYS A 693 10.72 28.94 -1.26
N GLN A 694 11.22 29.21 -2.46
CA GLN A 694 12.48 29.96 -2.67
C GLN A 694 12.35 31.44 -2.28
N VAL A 695 11.24 32.09 -2.65
CA VAL A 695 11.02 33.51 -2.34
C VAL A 695 10.54 33.77 -0.91
N GLY A 696 10.14 32.70 -0.21
CA GLY A 696 9.58 32.75 1.15
C GLY A 696 8.06 32.77 1.17
N TYR A 697 7.48 31.69 1.69
CA TYR A 697 6.04 31.56 1.89
C TYR A 697 5.59 32.19 3.22
N HIS A 698 4.57 33.02 3.17
CA HIS A 698 3.97 33.67 4.33
C HIS A 698 2.44 33.45 4.31
N PRO A 699 1.90 32.50 5.13
CA PRO A 699 0.46 32.14 5.13
C PRO A 699 -0.46 33.36 5.33
N ASN A 700 -0.07 34.27 6.23
CA ASN A 700 -0.85 35.48 6.54
C ASN A 700 -1.13 36.37 5.32
N ALA A 701 -0.27 36.38 4.31
CA ALA A 701 -0.51 37.13 3.08
C ALA A 701 -1.75 36.61 2.32
N PHE A 702 -2.02 35.33 2.38
CA PHE A 702 -3.20 34.70 1.77
C PHE A 702 -4.44 34.81 2.64
N ILE A 703 -4.29 34.80 3.98
CA ILE A 703 -5.40 34.92 4.93
C ILE A 703 -5.96 36.34 4.94
N MET A 704 -5.10 37.37 4.97
CA MET A 704 -5.50 38.78 5.06
C MET A 704 -6.28 39.26 3.82
N GLY A 705 -6.11 38.61 2.68
CA GLY A 705 -6.81 38.90 1.46
C GLY A 705 -8.08 38.08 1.25
N ASP A 706 -8.49 37.24 2.23
CA ASP A 706 -9.61 36.30 2.10
C ASP A 706 -10.43 36.22 3.40
N ASP A 707 -11.52 36.97 3.46
CA ASP A 707 -12.42 36.99 4.63
C ASP A 707 -13.00 35.62 4.96
N VAL A 708 -13.26 34.79 3.95
CA VAL A 708 -13.80 33.43 4.15
C VAL A 708 -12.75 32.55 4.84
N ALA A 709 -11.50 32.65 4.42
CA ALA A 709 -10.38 31.94 5.07
C ALA A 709 -10.23 32.36 6.52
N ASN A 710 -10.21 33.67 6.76
CA ASN A 710 -10.05 34.21 8.11
C ASN A 710 -11.23 33.82 9.03
N ASN A 711 -12.47 33.88 8.52
CA ASN A 711 -13.66 33.51 9.29
C ASN A 711 -13.68 32.01 9.64
N ALA A 712 -13.31 31.16 8.69
CA ALA A 712 -13.23 29.71 8.92
C ALA A 712 -12.15 29.35 9.96
N LEU A 713 -10.98 29.96 9.87
CA LEU A 713 -9.91 29.77 10.86
C LEU A 713 -10.34 30.29 12.24
N ASN A 714 -10.93 31.47 12.32
CA ASN A 714 -11.41 32.03 13.59
C ASN A 714 -12.50 31.17 14.21
N PHE A 715 -13.37 30.56 13.37
CA PHE A 715 -14.42 29.66 13.85
C PHE A 715 -13.81 28.42 14.48
N LEU A 716 -12.87 27.75 13.81
CA LEU A 716 -12.18 26.57 14.34
C LEU A 716 -11.33 26.89 15.57
N GLU A 717 -10.68 28.03 15.60
CA GLU A 717 -9.86 28.49 16.72
C GLU A 717 -10.70 28.77 17.99
N ARG A 718 -11.84 29.47 17.85
CA ARG A 718 -12.78 29.68 18.94
C ARG A 718 -13.44 28.39 19.40
N GLY A 719 -13.72 27.50 18.45
CA GLY A 719 -14.37 26.24 18.69
C GLY A 719 -15.82 26.36 19.16
N TRP A 720 -16.34 25.28 19.73
CA TRP A 720 -17.71 25.16 20.22
C TRP A 720 -17.80 24.11 21.34
N ASN A 721 -18.74 24.27 22.27
CA ASN A 721 -19.01 23.31 23.37
C ASN A 721 -17.75 22.93 24.17
N GLY A 722 -16.82 23.87 24.36
CA GLY A 722 -15.56 23.63 25.08
C GLY A 722 -14.44 23.02 24.26
N GLU A 723 -14.69 22.68 23.03
CA GLU A 723 -13.67 22.20 22.06
C GLU A 723 -13.08 23.36 21.29
N ASN A 724 -11.79 23.34 21.01
CA ASN A 724 -11.13 24.24 20.09
C ASN A 724 -10.03 23.53 19.32
N PHE A 725 -9.58 24.14 18.23
CA PHE A 725 -8.58 23.56 17.33
C PHE A 725 -7.43 24.55 17.09
N HIS A 726 -7.07 25.29 18.16
CA HIS A 726 -6.03 26.32 18.13
C HIS A 726 -4.70 25.81 17.53
N GLU A 727 -4.28 24.59 17.87
CA GLU A 727 -2.99 24.05 17.37
C GLU A 727 -2.99 23.88 15.84
N VAL A 728 -4.10 23.45 15.26
CA VAL A 728 -4.25 23.31 13.80
C VAL A 728 -4.30 24.68 13.13
N THR A 729 -5.09 25.62 13.69
CA THR A 729 -5.23 26.97 13.13
C THR A 729 -3.97 27.78 13.26
N GLU A 730 -3.25 27.66 14.37
CA GLU A 730 -1.95 28.30 14.60
C GLU A 730 -0.91 27.78 13.60
N ASN A 731 -0.86 26.47 13.37
CA ASN A 731 0.01 25.90 12.33
C ASN A 731 -0.28 26.49 10.96
N LEU A 732 -1.57 26.62 10.58
CA LEU A 732 -1.99 27.20 9.31
C LEU A 732 -1.68 28.71 9.20
N ARG A 733 -1.68 29.44 10.32
CA ARG A 733 -1.36 30.89 10.35
C ARG A 733 0.15 31.17 10.35
N SER A 734 0.94 30.31 10.98
CA SER A 734 2.36 30.56 11.24
C SER A 734 3.29 29.89 10.23
N SER A 735 3.21 28.57 10.11
CA SER A 735 4.15 27.79 9.29
C SER A 735 3.54 27.27 7.99
N ASP A 736 2.34 26.70 8.08
CA ASP A 736 1.61 26.11 6.96
C ASP A 736 2.53 25.37 5.96
N PRO A 737 3.25 24.34 6.40
CA PRO A 737 4.34 23.74 5.61
C PRO A 737 3.88 23.14 4.28
N TYR A 738 2.59 22.91 4.14
CA TYR A 738 1.98 22.36 2.94
C TYR A 738 1.08 23.36 2.20
N MET A 739 1.27 24.67 2.45
CA MET A 739 0.68 25.76 1.69
C MET A 739 -0.85 25.65 1.51
N VAL A 740 -1.54 25.21 2.56
CA VAL A 740 -2.99 25.08 2.58
C VAL A 740 -3.65 26.42 2.27
N MET A 741 -3.15 27.51 2.89
CA MET A 741 -3.73 28.84 2.72
C MET A 741 -3.54 29.38 1.30
N ALA A 742 -2.43 29.06 0.63
CA ALA A 742 -2.17 29.47 -0.73
C ALA A 742 -3.18 28.87 -1.74
N ASP A 743 -3.57 27.59 -1.55
CA ASP A 743 -4.49 26.90 -2.43
C ASP A 743 -5.97 27.00 -2.00
N PHE A 744 -6.26 27.49 -0.80
CA PHE A 744 -7.62 27.43 -0.21
C PHE A 744 -8.67 28.15 -1.06
N LYS A 745 -8.35 29.31 -1.60
CA LYS A 745 -9.26 30.08 -2.45
C LYS A 745 -9.60 29.32 -3.74
N ASP A 746 -8.61 28.71 -4.36
CA ASP A 746 -8.80 27.96 -5.61
C ASP A 746 -9.50 26.62 -5.36
N TYR A 747 -9.26 25.98 -4.20
CA TYR A 747 -9.99 24.79 -3.78
C TYR A 747 -11.49 25.09 -3.59
N ARG A 748 -11.84 26.23 -2.98
CA ARG A 748 -13.25 26.66 -2.86
C ARG A 748 -13.88 26.92 -4.23
N ARG A 749 -13.14 27.48 -5.20
CA ARG A 749 -13.62 27.60 -6.59
C ARG A 749 -13.94 26.22 -7.18
N ALA A 750 -13.06 25.27 -7.06
CA ALA A 750 -13.28 23.90 -7.56
C ALA A 750 -14.51 23.24 -6.90
N GLN A 751 -14.70 23.45 -5.61
CA GLN A 751 -15.88 22.97 -4.87
C GLN A 751 -17.19 23.65 -5.36
N ALA A 752 -17.16 24.94 -5.72
CA ALA A 752 -18.31 25.63 -6.30
C ALA A 752 -18.59 25.14 -7.75
N ASP A 753 -17.54 24.87 -8.52
CA ASP A 753 -17.68 24.32 -9.87
C ASP A 753 -18.26 22.90 -9.85
N LEU A 754 -17.88 22.10 -8.85
CA LEU A 754 -18.47 20.78 -8.61
C LEU A 754 -19.98 20.86 -8.43
N GLN A 755 -20.49 21.79 -7.60
CA GLN A 755 -21.93 21.98 -7.40
C GLN A 755 -22.68 22.29 -8.72
N LYS A 756 -22.10 23.14 -9.56
CA LYS A 756 -22.66 23.50 -10.87
C LYS A 756 -22.65 22.32 -11.84
N LEU A 757 -21.54 21.59 -11.91
CA LEU A 757 -21.38 20.44 -12.81
C LEU A 757 -22.30 19.29 -12.42
N TYR A 758 -22.46 19.04 -11.12
CA TYR A 758 -23.33 17.98 -10.62
C TYR A 758 -24.81 18.25 -10.88
N ALA A 759 -25.24 19.50 -10.96
CA ALA A 759 -26.60 19.89 -11.31
C ALA A 759 -26.98 19.39 -12.71
N ASP A 760 -26.04 19.34 -13.65
CA ASP A 760 -26.21 18.75 -14.99
C ASP A 760 -25.85 17.24 -14.95
N ARG A 761 -26.87 16.42 -14.68
CA ARG A 761 -26.69 14.97 -14.49
C ARG A 761 -26.23 14.25 -15.76
N GLU A 762 -26.53 14.76 -16.96
CA GLU A 762 -26.05 14.16 -18.21
C GLU A 762 -24.56 14.46 -18.39
N LYS A 763 -24.14 15.69 -18.16
CA LYS A 763 -22.74 16.09 -18.21
C LYS A 763 -21.91 15.36 -17.14
N TRP A 764 -22.42 15.23 -15.92
CA TRP A 764 -21.75 14.49 -14.84
C TRP A 764 -21.56 13.02 -15.21
N ALA A 765 -22.59 12.37 -15.79
CA ALA A 765 -22.49 10.99 -16.25
C ALA A 765 -21.49 10.83 -17.41
N HIS A 766 -21.42 11.81 -18.32
CA HIS A 766 -20.41 11.86 -19.37
C HIS A 766 -18.99 11.88 -18.79
N MET A 767 -18.73 12.78 -17.83
CA MET A 767 -17.44 12.86 -17.14
C MET A 767 -17.10 11.54 -16.45
N SER A 768 -18.06 10.92 -15.75
CA SER A 768 -17.93 9.62 -15.11
C SER A 768 -17.59 8.52 -16.11
N LEU A 769 -18.28 8.47 -17.24
CA LEU A 769 -17.99 7.51 -18.33
C LEU A 769 -16.57 7.67 -18.86
N LYS A 770 -16.11 8.90 -19.07
CA LYS A 770 -14.76 9.21 -19.56
C LYS A 770 -13.70 8.71 -18.59
N ASN A 771 -13.95 8.83 -17.28
CA ASN A 771 -13.09 8.29 -16.26
C ASN A 771 -13.02 6.75 -16.32
N ILE A 772 -14.16 6.06 -16.33
CA ILE A 772 -14.21 4.59 -16.42
C ILE A 772 -13.50 4.11 -17.69
N ALA A 773 -13.85 4.67 -18.84
CA ALA A 773 -13.33 4.26 -20.14
C ALA A 773 -11.81 4.32 -20.24
N ASN A 774 -11.19 5.30 -19.59
CA ASN A 774 -9.75 5.55 -19.73
C ASN A 774 -8.93 5.09 -18.50
N SER A 775 -9.56 4.38 -17.56
CA SER A 775 -8.89 3.87 -16.36
C SER A 775 -8.01 2.63 -16.60
N GLY A 776 -8.15 1.97 -17.75
CA GLY A 776 -7.47 0.71 -18.04
C GLY A 776 -5.94 0.77 -17.98
N ILE A 777 -5.36 1.94 -18.28
CA ILE A 777 -3.90 2.18 -18.18
C ILE A 777 -3.37 2.02 -16.75
N PHE A 778 -4.22 2.10 -15.75
CA PHE A 778 -3.86 1.94 -14.34
C PHE A 778 -4.07 0.52 -13.81
N SER A 779 -4.12 -0.49 -14.68
CA SER A 779 -4.17 -1.88 -14.24
C SER A 779 -2.82 -2.34 -13.68
N ALA A 780 -2.84 -3.15 -12.62
CA ALA A 780 -1.62 -3.79 -12.09
C ALA A 780 -1.00 -4.75 -13.12
N ASP A 781 -1.80 -5.34 -14.00
CA ASP A 781 -1.33 -6.21 -15.08
C ASP A 781 -0.36 -5.45 -16.00
N ARG A 782 -0.75 -4.23 -16.45
CA ARG A 782 0.13 -3.36 -17.25
C ARG A 782 1.40 -3.01 -16.47
N SER A 783 1.27 -2.56 -15.19
CA SER A 783 2.44 -2.20 -14.38
C SER A 783 3.43 -3.35 -14.23
N VAL A 784 2.92 -4.56 -13.95
CA VAL A 784 3.76 -5.76 -13.81
C VAL A 784 4.46 -6.11 -15.12
N LEU A 785 3.78 -5.97 -16.25
CA LEU A 785 4.40 -6.21 -17.56
C LEU A 785 5.47 -5.16 -17.91
N ASP A 786 5.26 -3.89 -17.51
CA ASP A 786 6.28 -2.84 -17.63
C ASP A 786 7.51 -3.17 -16.77
N TYR A 787 7.33 -3.59 -15.51
CA TYR A 787 8.42 -4.08 -14.66
C TYR A 787 9.12 -5.29 -15.28
N ALA A 788 8.36 -6.25 -15.78
CA ALA A 788 8.91 -7.46 -16.37
C ALA A 788 9.79 -7.16 -17.59
N HIS A 789 9.36 -6.22 -18.43
CA HIS A 789 10.08 -5.83 -19.64
C HIS A 789 11.29 -4.91 -19.33
N ASP A 790 11.08 -3.83 -18.57
CA ASP A 790 12.05 -2.72 -18.48
C ASP A 790 13.04 -2.87 -17.31
N ILE A 791 12.69 -3.68 -16.29
CA ILE A 791 13.44 -3.76 -15.03
C ILE A 791 13.86 -5.19 -14.69
N TRP A 792 12.92 -6.16 -14.66
CA TRP A 792 13.23 -7.52 -14.27
C TRP A 792 13.80 -8.38 -15.40
N TYR A 793 13.56 -7.97 -16.66
CA TYR A 793 13.90 -8.78 -17.83
C TYR A 793 13.38 -10.21 -17.70
N ALA A 794 12.11 -10.33 -17.26
CA ALA A 794 11.40 -11.57 -17.01
C ALA A 794 10.28 -11.76 -18.05
N SER A 795 9.98 -13.00 -18.36
CA SER A 795 8.88 -13.36 -19.28
C SER A 795 7.86 -14.23 -18.55
N PRO A 796 6.60 -14.19 -18.99
CA PRO A 796 5.58 -15.11 -18.49
C PRO A 796 5.99 -16.57 -18.66
N VAL A 797 5.61 -17.42 -17.69
CA VAL A 797 5.79 -18.87 -17.79
C VAL A 797 4.98 -19.37 -18.98
N PRO A 798 5.56 -20.12 -19.92
CA PRO A 798 4.86 -20.63 -21.09
C PRO A 798 3.85 -21.70 -20.67
N MET A 799 2.66 -21.29 -20.25
CA MET A 799 1.56 -22.19 -19.99
C MET A 799 0.97 -22.62 -21.33
N GLY A 800 0.94 -23.91 -21.62
CA GLY A 800 0.31 -24.42 -22.84
C GLY A 800 -1.15 -23.94 -22.94
N LYS A 801 -1.63 -23.77 -24.18
CA LYS A 801 -3.02 -23.43 -24.48
C LYS A 801 -3.97 -24.47 -23.92
#